data_626a033e7e66095b9b95d82101c6487e
#
_entry.id   626a033e7e66095b9b95d82101c6487e
#
_cell.length_a   1.000
_cell.length_b   1.000
_cell.length_c   1.000
_cell.angle_alpha   90.00
_cell.angle_beta   90.00
_cell.angle_gamma   90.00
#
_symmetry.space_group_name_H-M   'P 1'
#
loop_
_entity.id
_entity.type
_entity.pdbx_description
1 polymer ?
#
loop_
_entity_poly.entity_id
_entity_poly.type
_entity_poly.pdbx_seq_one_letter_code
_entity_poly.pdbx_strand_id
1 'polypeptide(L)'
;MDYKKKGIVLLFLICFSFTFYGQKNNNTFQIVNPDYKLSPYTGMTKQHWKDAALYMLEGAFGYINNLDDPMKFPKQPGKSYPQRESQVPTEKLEGLCRTLFVAAPLLREQPDLEINGIKVADYYRYQMAKLIDSDSPSYIAPRAKNGGASQILVEFGALAVSLLIAPEVLWKPLPQQQKEKLAKTMLSYGDGPTIDSNWKFFNVFVLSFFKQHGYQVNETLLVEYLERSLTHYRGQGWYNDSPAYDYYSMWAFQMYGMVWAEYFGNEHYPEIASKFVNNFKDLNGNYPYLFSKNGEMIMYGRSISYRIGSIIPFPLMGFLHDNDINYGWMRRISSGVIKQFFTHPDFMEGHVPTLGFYGAFEPAVQVYSCRGSAYWMGKAFLGLLVPDDNPFWAATENNGAWENELKKGEVYNKFQPASEILITDYPNIGASEIRAWCHEKVKDDWQKFRSTENYNRLSYNSAFPWQADGENGEVAMNYVIKNKNNDWEAFRLYNFKKFENDIYYRDVVLETDENIKFSLADIPLANGILRVDKNNSDKPISMRLGHYALPEFDKPITVKKQKVKNYDVTIIDNGLYQLAVVPLLGWQNTQVVAVTGLHPESPKSQVINVFANEGTSAVYAALMLWKPSGEKWSKKELLPVTVQYNTDLNTVKLVMPNGEEKLVKYN
;
A
#
# COMPACT_ATOMS: atom_id res chain seq x y z
N MET A 1 18.78 69.91 -48.26
CA MET A 1 18.58 70.05 -46.80
C MET A 1 17.98 68.77 -46.32
N ASP A 2 18.82 67.92 -45.78
CA ASP A 2 18.50 66.52 -45.48
C ASP A 2 17.86 66.32 -44.11
N TYR A 3 16.80 65.62 -44.06
CA TYR A 3 16.22 65.07 -42.84
C TYR A 3 16.61 63.62 -42.71
N LYS A 4 17.52 63.26 -41.76
CA LYS A 4 17.87 61.92 -41.37
C LYS A 4 16.77 61.35 -40.51
N LYS A 5 16.09 60.25 -40.98
CA LYS A 5 15.21 59.39 -40.22
C LYS A 5 16.03 58.45 -39.35
N LYS A 6 15.90 58.56 -38.02
CA LYS A 6 16.40 57.58 -37.07
C LYS A 6 15.37 56.46 -36.98
N GLY A 7 15.71 55.30 -37.47
CA GLY A 7 14.93 54.07 -37.24
C GLY A 7 15.20 53.49 -35.84
N ILE A 8 14.15 53.35 -35.07
CA ILE A 8 14.16 52.58 -33.81
C ILE A 8 13.96 51.12 -34.16
N VAL A 9 14.99 50.30 -33.96
CA VAL A 9 14.87 48.83 -34.05
C VAL A 9 14.36 48.35 -32.70
N LEU A 10 13.09 47.90 -32.67
CA LEU A 10 12.47 47.24 -31.52
C LEU A 10 12.86 45.76 -31.58
N LEU A 11 13.78 45.33 -30.69
CA LEU A 11 14.14 43.95 -30.53
C LEU A 11 13.02 43.26 -29.72
N PHE A 12 12.22 42.47 -30.39
CA PHE A 12 11.29 41.52 -29.72
C PHE A 12 12.12 40.33 -29.20
N LEU A 13 12.36 40.30 -27.89
CA LEU A 13 12.81 39.11 -27.20
C LEU A 13 11.61 38.13 -27.08
N ILE A 14 11.54 37.19 -27.99
CA ILE A 14 10.63 36.06 -27.85
C ILE A 14 11.27 35.10 -26.86
N CYS A 15 10.81 35.14 -25.59
CA CYS A 15 11.09 34.09 -24.62
C CYS A 15 10.37 32.82 -25.08
N PHE A 16 11.08 31.94 -25.76
CA PHE A 16 10.65 30.54 -25.90
C PHE A 16 10.80 29.89 -24.54
N SER A 17 9.68 29.75 -23.82
CA SER A 17 9.56 28.81 -22.73
C SER A 17 9.60 27.42 -23.34
N PHE A 18 10.78 26.81 -23.37
CA PHE A 18 10.88 25.36 -23.59
C PHE A 18 10.24 24.66 -22.39
N THR A 19 8.97 24.33 -22.50
CA THR A 19 8.39 23.25 -21.72
C THR A 19 9.15 21.99 -22.17
N PHE A 20 10.09 21.55 -21.34
CA PHE A 20 10.62 20.21 -21.42
C PHE A 20 9.46 19.24 -21.13
N TYR A 21 8.74 18.84 -22.15
CA TYR A 21 8.07 17.55 -22.16
C TYR A 21 9.20 16.52 -22.11
N GLY A 22 9.46 15.98 -20.93
CA GLY A 22 10.35 14.83 -20.80
C GLY A 22 9.90 13.78 -21.80
N GLN A 23 10.79 13.41 -22.71
CA GLN A 23 10.62 12.22 -23.51
C GLN A 23 10.27 11.08 -22.54
N LYS A 24 9.03 10.54 -22.63
CA LYS A 24 8.67 9.29 -21.94
C LYS A 24 9.67 8.25 -22.45
N ASN A 25 10.65 7.94 -21.63
CA ASN A 25 11.56 6.84 -21.91
C ASN A 25 10.71 5.57 -21.88
N ASN A 26 10.58 4.90 -23.00
CA ASN A 26 9.91 3.60 -23.17
C ASN A 26 10.68 2.45 -22.49
N ASN A 27 11.20 2.68 -21.29
CA ASN A 27 12.00 1.69 -20.56
C ASN A 27 11.20 1.09 -19.40
N THR A 28 9.96 0.70 -19.66
CA THR A 28 9.19 -0.14 -18.74
C THR A 28 9.72 -1.57 -18.78
N PHE A 29 9.65 -2.26 -17.64
CA PHE A 29 9.99 -3.67 -17.58
C PHE A 29 9.18 -4.48 -18.59
N GLN A 30 9.86 -5.37 -19.31
CA GLN A 30 9.25 -6.23 -20.32
C GLN A 30 9.36 -7.70 -19.91
N ILE A 31 8.28 -8.45 -20.07
CA ILE A 31 8.28 -9.90 -19.87
C ILE A 31 8.73 -10.53 -21.20
N VAL A 32 10.02 -10.86 -21.28
CA VAL A 32 10.63 -11.43 -22.49
C VAL A 32 10.44 -12.95 -22.51
N ASN A 33 9.96 -13.51 -23.62
CA ASN A 33 9.68 -14.94 -23.77
C ASN A 33 8.74 -15.50 -22.67
N PRO A 34 7.51 -14.98 -22.53
CA PRO A 34 6.58 -15.41 -21.51
C PRO A 34 6.24 -16.90 -21.63
N ASP A 35 6.17 -17.60 -20.52
CA ASP A 35 5.74 -19.00 -20.46
C ASP A 35 4.27 -19.11 -20.08
N TYR A 36 3.39 -19.01 -21.06
CA TYR A 36 1.94 -19.16 -20.85
C TYR A 36 1.49 -20.60 -20.59
N LYS A 37 2.38 -21.61 -20.70
CA LYS A 37 2.05 -22.98 -20.32
C LYS A 37 2.11 -23.15 -18.79
N LEU A 38 3.16 -22.63 -18.16
CA LEU A 38 3.33 -22.66 -16.71
C LEU A 38 2.54 -21.53 -16.03
N SER A 39 2.50 -20.37 -16.66
CA SER A 39 1.91 -19.14 -16.10
C SER A 39 0.89 -18.54 -17.06
N PRO A 40 -0.28 -19.18 -17.24
CA PRO A 40 -1.27 -18.83 -18.28
C PRO A 40 -1.84 -17.41 -18.16
N TYR A 41 -1.75 -16.78 -16.97
CA TYR A 41 -2.28 -15.44 -16.73
C TYR A 41 -1.21 -14.35 -16.85
N THR A 42 0.00 -14.61 -16.36
CA THR A 42 1.05 -13.59 -16.31
C THR A 42 2.17 -13.82 -17.30
N GLY A 43 2.39 -15.05 -17.73
CA GLY A 43 3.55 -15.47 -18.50
C GLY A 43 4.86 -15.48 -17.68
N MET A 44 4.81 -15.10 -16.37
CA MET A 44 6.00 -14.91 -15.54
C MET A 44 6.43 -16.20 -14.84
N THR A 45 7.72 -16.51 -14.97
CA THR A 45 8.41 -17.60 -14.26
C THR A 45 9.38 -17.03 -13.25
N LYS A 46 10.08 -17.88 -12.48
CA LYS A 46 11.17 -17.47 -11.59
C LYS A 46 12.24 -16.63 -12.31
N GLN A 47 12.54 -16.97 -13.58
CA GLN A 47 13.51 -16.18 -14.37
C GLN A 47 13.02 -14.74 -14.56
N HIS A 48 11.75 -14.52 -14.88
CA HIS A 48 11.21 -13.16 -15.03
C HIS A 48 11.21 -12.38 -13.70
N TRP A 49 11.13 -13.06 -12.57
CA TRP A 49 11.32 -12.42 -11.27
C TRP A 49 12.78 -12.02 -11.02
N LYS A 50 13.76 -12.84 -11.45
CA LYS A 50 15.18 -12.45 -11.46
C LYS A 50 15.40 -11.25 -12.36
N ASP A 51 14.81 -11.25 -13.56
CA ASP A 51 14.91 -10.13 -14.50
C ASP A 51 14.29 -8.85 -13.91
N ALA A 52 13.16 -8.95 -13.19
CA ALA A 52 12.54 -7.83 -12.50
C ALA A 52 13.41 -7.31 -11.33
N ALA A 53 14.03 -8.20 -10.59
CA ALA A 53 14.99 -7.82 -9.53
C ALA A 53 16.20 -7.12 -10.12
N LEU A 54 16.77 -7.66 -11.21
CA LEU A 54 17.89 -7.08 -11.92
C LEU A 54 17.53 -5.69 -12.47
N TYR A 55 16.36 -5.55 -13.11
CA TYR A 55 15.86 -4.27 -13.62
C TYR A 55 15.83 -3.18 -12.52
N MET A 56 15.39 -3.52 -11.30
CA MET A 56 15.43 -2.58 -10.17
C MET A 56 16.86 -2.26 -9.73
N LEU A 57 17.71 -3.27 -9.68
CA LEU A 57 19.09 -3.12 -9.21
C LEU A 57 19.94 -2.34 -10.21
N GLU A 58 19.78 -2.58 -11.50
CA GLU A 58 20.41 -1.82 -12.59
C GLU A 58 20.04 -0.34 -12.52
N GLY A 59 18.76 -0.03 -12.23
CA GLY A 59 18.32 1.34 -12.01
C GLY A 59 19.05 2.02 -10.86
N ALA A 60 19.23 1.32 -9.72
CA ALA A 60 19.99 1.83 -8.59
C ALA A 60 21.48 2.01 -8.92
N PHE A 61 22.08 1.01 -9.56
CA PHE A 61 23.50 1.07 -9.98
C PHE A 61 23.76 2.06 -11.12
N GLY A 62 22.73 2.57 -11.78
CA GLY A 62 22.85 3.70 -12.70
C GLY A 62 23.35 4.99 -12.04
N TYR A 63 23.30 5.07 -10.72
CA TYR A 63 23.85 6.19 -9.92
C TYR A 63 25.24 5.92 -9.34
N ILE A 64 25.82 4.76 -9.61
CA ILE A 64 27.11 4.31 -9.06
C ILE A 64 28.12 4.24 -10.19
N ASN A 65 29.13 5.11 -10.18
CA ASN A 65 30.22 5.12 -11.15
C ASN A 65 31.50 4.46 -10.61
N ASN A 66 31.64 4.42 -9.29
CA ASN A 66 32.76 3.80 -8.58
C ASN A 66 32.35 3.36 -7.18
N LEU A 67 33.24 2.67 -6.45
CA LEU A 67 32.93 2.11 -5.13
C LEU A 67 32.68 3.18 -4.05
N ASP A 68 33.17 4.42 -4.21
CA ASP A 68 33.00 5.50 -3.24
C ASP A 68 31.62 6.20 -3.36
N ASP A 69 30.93 6.04 -4.49
CA ASP A 69 29.61 6.66 -4.69
C ASP A 69 28.58 6.07 -3.71
N PRO A 70 27.87 6.89 -2.94
CA PRO A 70 26.86 6.39 -2.03
C PRO A 70 25.59 5.96 -2.78
N MET A 71 24.91 4.93 -2.28
CA MET A 71 23.60 4.51 -2.79
C MET A 71 22.53 5.55 -2.42
N LYS A 72 22.43 6.59 -3.24
CA LYS A 72 21.58 7.76 -3.04
C LYS A 72 20.95 8.17 -4.35
N PHE A 73 19.67 8.53 -4.30
CA PHE A 73 18.88 8.88 -5.48
C PHE A 73 18.40 10.33 -5.44
N PRO A 74 18.08 10.94 -6.60
CA PRO A 74 17.51 12.27 -6.65
C PRO A 74 16.22 12.35 -5.81
N LYS A 75 16.11 13.37 -4.97
CA LYS A 75 14.94 13.58 -4.13
C LYS A 75 13.69 13.82 -4.99
N GLN A 76 12.60 13.10 -4.70
CA GLN A 76 11.30 13.45 -5.26
C GLN A 76 10.78 14.74 -4.62
N PRO A 77 10.27 15.73 -5.38
CA PRO A 77 9.67 16.93 -4.82
C PRO A 77 8.57 16.63 -3.81
N GLY A 78 8.38 17.52 -2.83
CA GLY A 78 7.34 17.41 -1.81
C GLY A 78 7.88 17.06 -0.41
N LYS A 79 7.05 16.39 0.40
CA LYS A 79 7.29 16.13 1.84
C LYS A 79 8.29 15.00 2.15
N SER A 80 8.76 14.27 1.12
CA SER A 80 9.80 13.25 1.29
C SER A 80 11.09 13.87 1.84
N TYR A 81 11.88 13.11 2.62
CA TYR A 81 13.17 13.58 3.07
C TYR A 81 14.28 13.29 2.02
N PRO A 82 15.49 13.93 2.09
CA PRO A 82 15.91 14.89 3.11
C PRO A 82 15.26 16.26 2.91
N GLN A 83 14.82 16.88 4.02
CA GLN A 83 14.40 18.27 4.06
C GLN A 83 15.53 19.19 4.55
N ARG A 84 16.59 18.58 5.10
CA ARG A 84 17.78 19.26 5.66
C ARG A 84 19.00 18.35 5.56
N GLU A 85 20.19 18.93 5.51
CA GLU A 85 21.47 18.22 5.37
C GLU A 85 21.69 17.13 6.44
N SER A 86 21.23 17.34 7.66
CA SER A 86 21.38 16.36 8.73
C SER A 86 20.65 15.02 8.48
N GLN A 87 19.79 14.93 7.47
CA GLN A 87 19.09 13.71 7.08
C GLN A 87 19.80 12.95 5.95
N VAL A 88 20.77 13.57 5.28
CA VAL A 88 21.49 12.95 4.15
C VAL A 88 22.24 11.65 4.54
N PRO A 89 22.90 11.56 5.71
CA PRO A 89 23.51 10.29 6.14
C PRO A 89 22.52 9.15 6.27
N THR A 90 21.32 9.44 6.78
CA THR A 90 20.23 8.45 6.90
C THR A 90 19.70 8.05 5.52
N GLU A 91 19.53 8.98 4.60
CA GLU A 91 19.15 8.72 3.21
C GLU A 91 20.11 7.75 2.51
N LYS A 92 21.43 7.99 2.66
CA LYS A 92 22.48 7.13 2.10
C LYS A 92 22.45 5.72 2.69
N LEU A 93 22.31 5.62 4.01
CA LEU A 93 22.22 4.33 4.70
C LEU A 93 20.97 3.56 4.29
N GLU A 94 19.83 4.25 4.17
CA GLU A 94 18.57 3.67 3.73
C GLU A 94 18.68 3.13 2.30
N GLY A 95 19.24 3.90 1.38
CA GLY A 95 19.50 3.45 0.01
C GLY A 95 20.37 2.20 -0.02
N LEU A 96 21.48 2.20 0.72
CA LEU A 96 22.41 1.07 0.80
C LEU A 96 21.74 -0.20 1.32
N CYS A 97 21.08 -0.13 2.49
CA CYS A 97 20.52 -1.31 3.15
C CYS A 97 19.27 -1.85 2.45
N ARG A 98 18.48 -0.98 1.82
CA ARG A 98 17.22 -1.42 1.18
C ARG A 98 17.41 -1.98 -0.22
N THR A 99 18.39 -1.48 -0.98
CA THR A 99 18.75 -2.11 -2.26
C THR A 99 19.36 -3.51 -2.06
N LEU A 100 19.93 -3.79 -0.88
CA LEU A 100 20.40 -5.13 -0.53
C LEU A 100 19.27 -6.18 -0.47
N PHE A 101 18.01 -5.81 -0.21
CA PHE A 101 16.91 -6.76 -0.31
C PHE A 101 16.70 -7.28 -1.73
N VAL A 102 17.07 -6.48 -2.74
CA VAL A 102 17.07 -6.92 -4.13
C VAL A 102 18.35 -7.68 -4.47
N ALA A 103 19.50 -7.16 -4.02
CA ALA A 103 20.80 -7.71 -4.38
C ALA A 103 21.10 -9.05 -3.69
N ALA A 104 20.77 -9.22 -2.39
CA ALA A 104 21.16 -10.40 -1.63
C ALA A 104 20.64 -11.73 -2.21
N PRO A 105 19.36 -11.86 -2.62
CA PRO A 105 18.89 -13.07 -3.30
C PRO A 105 19.60 -13.33 -4.63
N LEU A 106 19.87 -12.30 -5.42
CA LEU A 106 20.59 -12.43 -6.69
C LEU A 106 22.05 -12.86 -6.46
N LEU A 107 22.74 -12.25 -5.50
CA LEU A 107 24.13 -12.56 -5.16
C LEU A 107 24.30 -13.96 -4.61
N ARG A 108 23.29 -14.55 -3.99
CA ARG A 108 23.33 -15.93 -3.52
C ARG A 108 23.46 -16.94 -4.68
N GLU A 109 22.80 -16.63 -5.81
CA GLU A 109 22.89 -17.47 -7.02
C GLU A 109 24.03 -17.04 -7.96
N GLN A 110 24.33 -15.75 -8.02
CA GLN A 110 25.33 -15.14 -8.90
C GLN A 110 26.30 -14.28 -8.07
N PRO A 111 27.27 -14.89 -7.37
CA PRO A 111 28.21 -14.15 -6.51
C PRO A 111 29.05 -13.12 -7.25
N ASP A 112 29.33 -13.36 -8.54
CA ASP A 112 30.11 -12.50 -9.42
C ASP A 112 29.26 -11.51 -10.24
N LEU A 113 28.00 -11.30 -9.88
CA LEU A 113 27.12 -10.35 -10.56
C LEU A 113 27.79 -8.99 -10.71
N GLU A 114 27.81 -8.49 -11.95
CA GLU A 114 28.40 -7.20 -12.32
C GLU A 114 27.35 -6.34 -13.01
N ILE A 115 27.29 -5.07 -12.63
CA ILE A 115 26.41 -4.05 -13.23
C ILE A 115 27.27 -2.82 -13.53
N ASN A 116 27.24 -2.33 -14.77
CA ASN A 116 28.01 -1.18 -15.24
C ASN A 116 29.53 -1.27 -14.92
N GLY A 117 30.12 -2.48 -15.01
CA GLY A 117 31.53 -2.70 -14.72
C GLY A 117 31.87 -2.76 -13.22
N ILE A 118 30.88 -2.75 -12.35
CA ILE A 118 31.04 -2.82 -10.89
C ILE A 118 30.53 -4.16 -10.39
N LYS A 119 31.39 -4.92 -9.72
CA LYS A 119 30.97 -6.12 -8.99
C LYS A 119 30.06 -5.74 -7.83
N VAL A 120 28.82 -6.16 -7.87
CA VAL A 120 27.78 -5.79 -6.91
C VAL A 120 28.18 -6.16 -5.47
N ALA A 121 28.73 -7.36 -5.27
CA ALA A 121 29.20 -7.79 -3.95
C ALA A 121 30.36 -6.95 -3.40
N ASP A 122 31.30 -6.56 -4.26
CA ASP A 122 32.43 -5.70 -3.89
C ASP A 122 31.98 -4.31 -3.47
N TYR A 123 31.01 -3.75 -4.21
CA TYR A 123 30.41 -2.47 -3.86
C TYR A 123 29.83 -2.50 -2.44
N TYR A 124 28.94 -3.47 -2.15
CA TYR A 124 28.31 -3.54 -0.83
C TYR A 124 29.34 -3.78 0.31
N ARG A 125 30.32 -4.67 0.09
CA ARG A 125 31.38 -4.88 1.09
C ARG A 125 32.21 -3.62 1.33
N TYR A 126 32.52 -2.89 0.27
CA TYR A 126 33.24 -1.63 0.38
C TYR A 126 32.43 -0.59 1.16
N GLN A 127 31.15 -0.43 0.81
CA GLN A 127 30.27 0.50 1.52
C GLN A 127 30.09 0.13 3.00
N MET A 128 29.95 -1.16 3.33
CA MET A 128 29.92 -1.61 4.73
C MET A 128 31.21 -1.24 5.49
N ALA A 129 32.36 -1.33 4.84
CA ALA A 129 33.62 -0.89 5.44
C ALA A 129 33.63 0.63 5.71
N LYS A 130 33.02 1.43 4.83
CA LYS A 130 32.89 2.88 5.02
C LYS A 130 31.98 3.26 6.19
N LEU A 131 30.98 2.42 6.55
CA LEU A 131 30.12 2.67 7.71
C LEU A 131 30.88 2.61 9.06
N ILE A 132 32.03 1.96 9.12
CA ILE A 132 32.82 1.74 10.32
C ILE A 132 34.21 2.40 10.29
N ASP A 133 34.48 3.18 9.25
CA ASP A 133 35.70 3.98 9.08
C ASP A 133 35.43 5.42 9.54
N SER A 134 36.08 5.86 10.63
CA SER A 134 35.89 7.17 11.24
C SER A 134 36.22 8.34 10.31
N ASP A 135 37.03 8.11 9.30
CA ASP A 135 37.42 9.14 8.32
C ASP A 135 36.46 9.21 7.13
N SER A 136 35.50 8.28 7.07
CA SER A 136 34.48 8.23 6.02
C SER A 136 33.33 9.20 6.28
N PRO A 137 32.81 9.90 5.24
CA PRO A 137 31.60 10.70 5.36
C PRO A 137 30.33 9.87 5.59
N SER A 138 30.40 8.54 5.47
CA SER A 138 29.33 7.60 5.77
C SER A 138 29.48 6.94 7.14
N TYR A 139 30.45 7.35 7.95
CA TYR A 139 30.71 6.76 9.26
C TYR A 139 29.50 6.81 10.18
N ILE A 140 29.23 5.67 10.82
CA ILE A 140 28.21 5.55 11.85
C ILE A 140 28.92 5.16 13.17
N ALA A 141 28.90 6.08 14.12
CA ALA A 141 29.40 5.80 15.45
C ALA A 141 28.53 4.74 16.15
N PRO A 142 29.12 3.89 17.01
CA PRO A 142 28.31 3.07 17.92
C PRO A 142 27.32 3.95 18.69
N ARG A 143 26.14 3.41 18.95
CA ARG A 143 25.06 4.13 19.67
C ARG A 143 25.56 4.62 21.04
N ALA A 144 25.30 5.87 21.35
CA ALA A 144 25.58 6.39 22.68
C ALA A 144 24.81 5.63 23.76
N LYS A 145 25.39 5.45 24.95
CA LYS A 145 24.78 4.67 26.04
C LYS A 145 23.34 5.08 26.36
N ASN A 146 23.04 6.37 26.27
CA ASN A 146 21.71 6.94 26.54
C ASN A 146 20.95 7.28 25.24
N GLY A 147 21.42 6.80 24.07
CA GLY A 147 20.75 7.03 22.78
C GLY A 147 19.41 6.30 22.70
N GLY A 148 18.39 6.98 22.19
CA GLY A 148 17.07 6.41 21.96
C GLY A 148 16.98 5.53 20.70
N ALA A 149 15.77 5.07 20.38
CA ALA A 149 15.46 4.42 19.10
C ALA A 149 15.77 5.36 17.92
N SER A 150 16.32 4.81 16.85
CA SER A 150 16.71 5.61 15.68
C SER A 150 16.52 4.84 14.38
N GLN A 151 16.45 5.57 13.26
CA GLN A 151 16.38 4.98 11.92
C GLN A 151 17.58 4.10 11.59
N ILE A 152 18.75 4.34 12.21
CA ILE A 152 19.95 3.50 12.03
C ILE A 152 19.68 2.06 12.44
N LEU A 153 18.91 1.83 13.50
CA LEU A 153 18.52 0.48 13.91
C LEU A 153 17.69 -0.22 12.83
N VAL A 154 16.77 0.50 12.20
CA VAL A 154 15.93 -0.04 11.11
C VAL A 154 16.81 -0.54 9.97
N GLU A 155 17.76 0.29 9.55
CA GLU A 155 18.64 -0.05 8.42
C GLU A 155 19.66 -1.14 8.80
N PHE A 156 20.16 -1.17 10.02
CA PHE A 156 21.01 -2.28 10.50
C PHE A 156 20.23 -3.58 10.62
N GLY A 157 18.93 -3.54 10.97
CA GLY A 157 18.07 -4.70 10.89
C GLY A 157 17.91 -5.21 9.45
N ALA A 158 17.69 -4.30 8.50
CA ALA A 158 17.62 -4.62 7.07
C ALA A 158 18.94 -5.22 6.55
N LEU A 159 20.07 -4.64 6.95
CA LEU A 159 21.41 -5.17 6.65
C LEU A 159 21.59 -6.58 7.23
N ALA A 160 21.23 -6.80 8.50
CA ALA A 160 21.35 -8.09 9.16
C ALA A 160 20.51 -9.18 8.44
N VAL A 161 19.30 -8.86 7.96
CA VAL A 161 18.51 -9.79 7.13
C VAL A 161 19.30 -10.17 5.87
N SER A 162 19.88 -9.20 5.17
CA SER A 162 20.61 -9.44 3.92
C SER A 162 21.90 -10.25 4.15
N LEU A 163 22.60 -9.96 5.26
CA LEU A 163 23.78 -10.72 5.67
C LEU A 163 23.43 -12.16 6.07
N LEU A 164 22.29 -12.38 6.70
CA LEU A 164 21.77 -13.70 7.07
C LEU A 164 21.44 -14.54 5.83
N ILE A 165 20.93 -13.92 4.80
CA ILE A 165 20.50 -14.55 3.55
C ILE A 165 21.70 -14.92 2.66
N ALA A 166 22.69 -14.03 2.53
CA ALA A 166 23.83 -14.17 1.64
C ALA A 166 25.19 -14.06 2.39
N PRO A 167 25.42 -14.81 3.47
CA PRO A 167 26.61 -14.65 4.29
C PRO A 167 27.91 -15.01 3.55
N GLU A 168 27.86 -15.97 2.63
CA GLU A 168 29.04 -16.43 1.86
C GLU A 168 29.63 -15.30 1.02
N VAL A 169 28.77 -14.43 0.49
CA VAL A 169 29.16 -13.37 -0.43
C VAL A 169 29.38 -12.03 0.28
N LEU A 170 28.54 -11.72 1.28
CA LEU A 170 28.53 -10.40 1.90
C LEU A 170 29.32 -10.34 3.21
N TRP A 171 29.31 -11.42 4.02
CA TRP A 171 29.92 -11.42 5.35
C TRP A 171 31.26 -12.15 5.42
N LYS A 172 31.32 -13.41 4.96
CA LYS A 172 32.52 -14.26 5.12
C LYS A 172 33.78 -13.65 4.50
N PRO A 173 33.72 -12.98 3.32
CA PRO A 173 34.90 -12.37 2.70
C PRO A 173 35.47 -11.15 3.44
N LEU A 174 34.71 -10.55 4.36
CA LEU A 174 35.20 -9.37 5.10
C LEU A 174 36.41 -9.74 5.98
N PRO A 175 37.44 -8.86 6.08
CA PRO A 175 38.52 -9.00 7.04
C PRO A 175 38.00 -9.06 8.49
N GLN A 176 38.66 -9.86 9.35
CA GLN A 176 38.23 -10.05 10.73
C GLN A 176 38.10 -8.75 11.51
N GLN A 177 39.04 -7.81 11.33
CA GLN A 177 38.98 -6.49 11.97
C GLN A 177 37.73 -5.68 11.54
N GLN A 178 37.31 -5.78 10.27
CA GLN A 178 36.09 -5.14 9.80
C GLN A 178 34.84 -5.81 10.40
N LYS A 179 34.81 -7.13 10.46
CA LYS A 179 33.74 -7.89 11.11
C LYS A 179 33.52 -7.45 12.55
N GLU A 180 34.61 -7.33 13.33
CA GLU A 180 34.56 -6.93 14.74
C GLU A 180 34.05 -5.48 14.91
N LYS A 181 34.55 -4.55 14.08
CA LYS A 181 34.08 -3.17 14.11
C LYS A 181 32.61 -3.07 13.72
N LEU A 182 32.19 -3.78 12.66
CA LEU A 182 30.79 -3.80 12.21
C LEU A 182 29.90 -4.43 13.29
N ALA A 183 30.31 -5.55 13.90
CA ALA A 183 29.61 -6.18 15.01
C ALA A 183 29.46 -5.21 16.19
N LYS A 184 30.54 -4.57 16.62
CA LYS A 184 30.51 -3.59 17.71
C LYS A 184 29.51 -2.45 17.43
N THR A 185 29.51 -1.92 16.20
CA THR A 185 28.60 -0.82 15.83
C THR A 185 27.17 -1.31 15.75
N MET A 186 26.88 -2.36 14.98
CA MET A 186 25.51 -2.86 14.80
C MET A 186 24.91 -3.37 16.12
N LEU A 187 25.65 -4.13 16.92
CA LEU A 187 25.17 -4.62 18.22
C LEU A 187 24.89 -3.49 19.20
N SER A 188 25.60 -2.36 19.14
CA SER A 188 25.28 -1.20 19.98
C SER A 188 23.87 -0.65 19.73
N TYR A 189 23.33 -0.83 18.53
CA TYR A 189 21.94 -0.49 18.18
C TYR A 189 21.01 -1.67 18.42
N GLY A 190 21.41 -2.89 18.05
CA GLY A 190 20.63 -4.11 18.22
C GLY A 190 20.31 -4.44 19.69
N ASP A 191 21.22 -4.13 20.61
CA ASP A 191 21.03 -4.22 22.07
C ASP A 191 20.50 -2.91 22.67
N GLY A 192 19.89 -2.09 21.86
CA GLY A 192 19.36 -0.78 22.23
C GLY A 192 17.84 -0.72 22.30
N PRO A 193 17.32 0.43 22.75
CA PRO A 193 15.88 0.67 22.79
C PRO A 193 15.27 0.70 21.40
N THR A 194 13.99 0.34 21.34
CA THR A 194 13.19 0.35 20.13
C THR A 194 11.78 0.81 20.41
N ILE A 195 10.96 0.97 19.36
CA ILE A 195 9.54 1.29 19.45
C ILE A 195 8.75 -0.01 19.61
N ASP A 196 7.66 0.03 20.37
CA ASP A 196 6.75 -1.12 20.54
C ASP A 196 5.88 -1.32 19.29
N SER A 197 6.48 -1.88 18.25
CA SER A 197 5.92 -2.10 16.93
C SER A 197 6.73 -3.17 16.19
N ASN A 198 6.57 -3.27 14.87
CA ASN A 198 7.42 -4.09 14.00
C ASN A 198 8.93 -3.80 14.15
N TRP A 199 9.32 -2.67 14.74
CA TRP A 199 10.72 -2.27 14.94
C TRP A 199 11.52 -3.25 15.80
N LYS A 200 10.86 -4.02 16.67
CA LYS A 200 11.53 -5.06 17.48
C LYS A 200 12.26 -6.09 16.62
N PHE A 201 11.75 -6.38 15.44
CA PHE A 201 12.41 -7.30 14.53
C PHE A 201 13.79 -6.83 14.06
N PHE A 202 14.04 -5.52 14.03
CA PHE A 202 15.37 -5.01 13.66
C PHE A 202 16.41 -5.37 14.74
N ASN A 203 16.05 -5.25 16.01
CA ASN A 203 16.87 -5.76 17.11
C ASN A 203 17.05 -7.28 17.00
N VAL A 204 15.95 -8.01 16.79
CA VAL A 204 15.95 -9.47 16.66
C VAL A 204 16.92 -9.93 15.56
N PHE A 205 16.86 -9.33 14.37
CA PHE A 205 17.75 -9.73 13.27
C PHE A 205 19.22 -9.41 13.55
N VAL A 206 19.52 -8.24 14.10
CA VAL A 206 20.90 -7.89 14.48
C VAL A 206 21.43 -8.87 15.52
N LEU A 207 20.69 -9.12 16.59
CA LEU A 207 21.11 -10.05 17.65
C LEU A 207 21.23 -11.49 17.13
N SER A 208 20.28 -11.97 16.33
CA SER A 208 20.28 -13.32 15.76
C SER A 208 21.45 -13.55 14.82
N PHE A 209 21.71 -12.60 13.90
CA PHE A 209 22.82 -12.69 12.97
C PHE A 209 24.16 -12.80 13.70
N PHE A 210 24.42 -11.94 14.68
CA PHE A 210 25.70 -11.99 15.40
C PHE A 210 25.81 -13.20 16.35
N LYS A 211 24.71 -13.66 16.96
CA LYS A 211 24.69 -14.92 17.72
C LYS A 211 25.08 -16.10 16.84
N GLN A 212 24.52 -16.21 15.63
CA GLN A 212 24.86 -17.28 14.68
C GLN A 212 26.34 -17.28 14.26
N HIS A 213 26.98 -16.11 14.33
CA HIS A 213 28.40 -15.96 13.99
C HIS A 213 29.33 -15.97 15.22
N GLY A 214 28.84 -16.44 16.39
CA GLY A 214 29.65 -16.66 17.60
C GLY A 214 29.93 -15.44 18.46
N TYR A 215 29.26 -14.31 18.20
CA TYR A 215 29.36 -13.12 19.04
C TYR A 215 28.45 -13.23 20.27
N GLN A 216 28.91 -12.67 21.39
CA GLN A 216 28.03 -12.51 22.56
C GLN A 216 26.94 -11.48 22.27
N VAL A 217 25.71 -11.84 22.58
CA VAL A 217 24.52 -11.02 22.40
C VAL A 217 23.66 -11.01 23.67
N ASN A 218 22.77 -10.04 23.78
CA ASN A 218 21.77 -9.99 24.84
C ASN A 218 20.61 -10.94 24.52
N GLU A 219 20.75 -12.22 24.90
CA GLU A 219 19.72 -13.24 24.62
C GLU A 219 18.40 -12.98 25.35
N THR A 220 18.46 -12.38 26.53
CA THR A 220 17.25 -12.00 27.27
C THR A 220 16.42 -11.01 26.48
N LEU A 221 17.06 -9.97 25.91
CA LEU A 221 16.39 -8.99 25.08
C LEU A 221 15.88 -9.60 23.76
N LEU A 222 16.65 -10.51 23.15
CA LEU A 222 16.24 -11.22 21.93
C LEU A 222 14.93 -11.97 22.16
N VAL A 223 14.85 -12.76 23.22
CA VAL A 223 13.65 -13.55 23.56
C VAL A 223 12.48 -12.62 23.91
N GLU A 224 12.72 -11.60 24.74
CA GLU A 224 11.71 -10.61 25.11
C GLU A 224 11.07 -9.96 23.87
N TYR A 225 11.89 -9.54 22.89
CA TYR A 225 11.38 -8.87 21.70
C TYR A 225 10.66 -9.83 20.74
N LEU A 226 11.05 -11.08 20.66
CA LEU A 226 10.33 -12.12 19.93
C LEU A 226 8.96 -12.39 20.54
N GLU A 227 8.91 -12.62 21.86
CA GLU A 227 7.65 -12.85 22.56
C GLU A 227 6.74 -11.63 22.49
N ARG A 228 7.30 -10.44 22.65
CA ARG A 228 6.51 -9.19 22.50
C ARG A 228 5.97 -9.03 21.10
N SER A 229 6.73 -9.36 20.07
CA SER A 229 6.26 -9.31 18.67
C SER A 229 5.08 -10.26 18.43
N LEU A 230 5.08 -11.45 19.03
CA LEU A 230 3.96 -12.38 18.97
C LEU A 230 2.68 -11.81 19.61
N THR A 231 2.80 -10.95 20.64
CA THR A 231 1.62 -10.34 21.28
C THR A 231 0.90 -9.33 20.39
N HIS A 232 1.46 -8.91 19.28
CA HIS A 232 0.77 -8.08 18.28
C HIS A 232 -0.17 -8.87 17.38
N TYR A 233 -0.07 -10.21 17.36
CA TYR A 233 -0.95 -11.06 16.56
C TYR A 233 -2.39 -11.01 17.06
N ARG A 234 -3.34 -10.98 16.11
CA ARG A 234 -4.79 -10.91 16.41
C ARG A 234 -5.59 -12.05 15.81
N GLY A 235 -5.04 -12.79 14.84
CA GLY A 235 -5.72 -13.88 14.13
C GLY A 235 -5.87 -13.60 12.63
N GLN A 236 -6.26 -14.60 11.88
CA GLN A 236 -6.42 -14.57 10.42
C GLN A 236 -5.22 -14.02 9.64
N GLY A 237 -4.02 -14.09 10.23
CA GLY A 237 -2.79 -13.57 9.65
C GLY A 237 -2.50 -12.10 9.93
N TRP A 238 -3.33 -11.41 10.71
CA TRP A 238 -3.16 -9.98 10.98
C TRP A 238 -2.42 -9.69 12.28
N TYR A 239 -1.44 -8.78 12.17
CA TYR A 239 -0.76 -8.16 13.31
C TYR A 239 -1.20 -6.70 13.45
N ASN A 240 -1.43 -6.26 14.69
CA ASN A 240 -1.72 -4.86 14.97
C ASN A 240 -0.43 -4.06 15.08
N ASP A 241 -0.14 -3.26 14.08
CA ASP A 241 0.99 -2.32 14.07
C ASP A 241 0.47 -0.87 14.09
N SER A 242 -0.37 -0.55 15.09
CA SER A 242 -1.02 0.76 15.27
C SER A 242 -0.66 1.84 14.21
N PRO A 243 -1.66 2.58 13.70
CA PRO A 243 -3.00 2.83 14.23
C PRO A 243 -4.07 1.86 13.71
N ALA A 244 -3.75 1.05 12.71
CA ALA A 244 -4.69 0.16 12.05
C ALA A 244 -3.98 -1.10 11.55
N TYR A 245 -4.76 -2.02 11.01
CA TYR A 245 -4.23 -3.18 10.29
C TYR A 245 -4.00 -2.77 8.84
N ASP A 246 -2.76 -2.84 8.38
CA ASP A 246 -2.36 -2.54 7.02
C ASP A 246 -1.30 -3.54 6.53
N TYR A 247 -0.69 -3.26 5.40
CA TYR A 247 0.34 -4.14 4.83
C TYR A 247 1.60 -4.28 5.69
N TYR A 248 1.78 -3.49 6.77
CA TYR A 248 2.85 -3.75 7.75
C TYR A 248 2.67 -5.11 8.44
N SER A 249 1.44 -5.62 8.57
CA SER A 249 1.24 -7.02 8.97
C SER A 249 2.00 -7.98 8.06
N MET A 250 2.05 -7.71 6.76
CA MET A 250 2.57 -8.59 5.71
C MET A 250 4.06 -8.38 5.45
N TRP A 251 4.45 -7.16 5.10
CA TRP A 251 5.85 -6.87 4.73
C TRP A 251 6.79 -6.63 5.93
N ALA A 252 6.25 -6.61 7.14
CA ALA A 252 7.02 -6.57 8.38
C ALA A 252 6.77 -7.83 9.22
N PHE A 253 5.69 -7.90 10.00
CA PHE A 253 5.52 -8.98 10.97
C PHE A 253 5.58 -10.38 10.34
N GLN A 254 4.78 -10.64 9.31
CA GLN A 254 4.70 -11.96 8.67
C GLN A 254 6.02 -12.31 7.98
N MET A 255 6.57 -11.37 7.20
CA MET A 255 7.85 -11.56 6.53
C MET A 255 8.98 -11.81 7.52
N TYR A 256 9.11 -10.94 8.52
CA TYR A 256 10.21 -11.06 9.48
C TYR A 256 10.09 -12.32 10.34
N GLY A 257 8.88 -12.64 10.82
CA GLY A 257 8.64 -13.85 11.59
C GLY A 257 9.02 -15.11 10.80
N MET A 258 8.59 -15.21 9.53
CA MET A 258 8.87 -16.36 8.68
C MET A 258 10.34 -16.48 8.29
N VAL A 259 10.97 -15.37 7.87
CA VAL A 259 12.39 -15.36 7.50
C VAL A 259 13.27 -15.64 8.72
N TRP A 260 12.93 -15.08 9.88
CA TRP A 260 13.66 -15.38 11.12
C TRP A 260 13.52 -16.85 11.51
N ALA A 261 12.32 -17.42 11.43
CA ALA A 261 12.08 -18.82 11.74
C ALA A 261 12.91 -19.73 10.81
N GLU A 262 12.89 -19.47 9.50
CA GLU A 262 13.59 -20.27 8.49
C GLU A 262 15.10 -20.23 8.64
N TYR A 263 15.69 -19.05 8.82
CA TYR A 263 17.14 -18.87 8.75
C TYR A 263 17.85 -18.94 10.11
N PHE A 264 17.08 -18.90 11.20
CA PHE A 264 17.67 -18.89 12.55
C PHE A 264 16.80 -19.58 13.62
N GLY A 265 15.49 -19.26 13.63
CA GLY A 265 14.61 -19.62 14.75
C GLY A 265 14.39 -21.11 14.91
N ASN A 266 14.21 -21.84 13.81
CA ASN A 266 13.97 -23.29 13.84
C ASN A 266 15.13 -24.07 14.48
N GLU A 267 16.36 -23.58 14.32
CA GLU A 267 17.56 -24.21 14.93
C GLU A 267 17.75 -23.81 16.39
N HIS A 268 17.56 -22.52 16.72
CA HIS A 268 17.96 -21.97 18.02
C HIS A 268 16.80 -21.77 19.00
N TYR A 269 15.57 -21.53 18.52
CA TYR A 269 14.37 -21.23 19.32
C TYR A 269 13.11 -21.86 18.69
N PRO A 270 13.06 -23.19 18.53
CA PRO A 270 12.03 -23.89 17.74
C PRO A 270 10.58 -23.63 18.23
N GLU A 271 10.39 -23.49 19.55
CA GLU A 271 9.06 -23.21 20.11
C GLU A 271 8.53 -21.83 19.73
N ILE A 272 9.39 -20.81 19.70
CA ILE A 272 9.03 -19.45 19.30
C ILE A 272 8.84 -19.40 17.78
N ALA A 273 9.74 -20.03 17.02
CA ALA A 273 9.65 -20.13 15.56
C ALA A 273 8.34 -20.78 15.12
N SER A 274 7.93 -21.87 15.76
CA SER A 274 6.66 -22.53 15.48
C SER A 274 5.45 -21.62 15.64
N LYS A 275 5.46 -20.71 16.61
CA LYS A 275 4.36 -19.73 16.78
C LYS A 275 4.29 -18.75 15.61
N PHE A 276 5.43 -18.22 15.14
CA PHE A 276 5.46 -17.36 13.95
C PHE A 276 5.00 -18.10 12.69
N VAL A 277 5.46 -19.33 12.50
CA VAL A 277 5.06 -20.18 11.37
C VAL A 277 3.55 -20.46 11.39
N ASN A 278 2.97 -20.76 12.56
CA ASN A 278 1.52 -20.99 12.69
C ASN A 278 0.73 -19.71 12.37
N ASN A 279 1.14 -18.56 12.90
CA ASN A 279 0.50 -17.28 12.57
C ASN A 279 0.59 -16.95 11.07
N PHE A 280 1.69 -17.35 10.43
CA PHE A 280 1.89 -17.18 9.00
C PHE A 280 0.96 -18.07 8.15
N LYS A 281 0.72 -19.31 8.57
CA LYS A 281 -0.21 -20.24 7.91
C LYS A 281 -1.64 -19.71 7.83
N ASP A 282 -2.09 -18.94 8.83
CA ASP A 282 -3.42 -18.35 8.87
C ASP A 282 -3.71 -17.38 7.69
N LEU A 283 -2.67 -16.91 6.99
CA LEU A 283 -2.84 -16.10 5.78
C LEU A 283 -3.49 -16.86 4.64
N ASN A 284 -3.22 -18.17 4.51
CA ASN A 284 -3.62 -18.96 3.34
C ASN A 284 -5.12 -18.86 3.03
N GLY A 285 -5.97 -18.90 4.06
CA GLY A 285 -7.43 -18.85 3.90
C GLY A 285 -8.02 -17.44 3.78
N ASN A 286 -7.23 -16.37 3.88
CA ASN A 286 -7.75 -15.01 4.05
C ASN A 286 -7.09 -14.01 3.10
N TYR A 287 -5.78 -13.90 3.13
CA TYR A 287 -5.06 -12.83 2.47
C TYR A 287 -5.15 -12.84 0.93
N PRO A 288 -5.22 -13.99 0.22
CA PRO A 288 -5.40 -14.03 -1.23
C PRO A 288 -6.66 -13.34 -1.74
N TYR A 289 -7.73 -13.28 -0.94
CA TYR A 289 -8.98 -12.60 -1.27
C TYR A 289 -8.85 -11.05 -1.26
N LEU A 290 -7.73 -10.51 -0.77
CA LEU A 290 -7.47 -9.06 -0.82
C LEU A 290 -6.95 -8.60 -2.20
N PHE A 291 -6.80 -9.51 -3.15
CA PHE A 291 -6.26 -9.21 -4.48
C PHE A 291 -7.32 -9.45 -5.56
N SER A 292 -7.33 -8.55 -6.56
CA SER A 292 -8.28 -8.64 -7.67
C SER A 292 -8.11 -9.94 -8.47
N LYS A 293 -9.09 -10.23 -9.33
CA LYS A 293 -9.01 -11.31 -10.31
C LYS A 293 -7.73 -11.26 -11.16
N ASN A 294 -7.24 -10.05 -11.42
CA ASN A 294 -6.00 -9.84 -12.18
C ASN A 294 -4.74 -9.89 -11.29
N GLY A 295 -4.88 -10.19 -10.01
CA GLY A 295 -3.79 -10.19 -9.03
C GLY A 295 -3.36 -8.79 -8.62
N GLU A 296 -4.18 -7.76 -8.78
CA GLU A 296 -3.86 -6.39 -8.42
C GLU A 296 -4.11 -6.13 -6.92
N MET A 297 -3.22 -5.36 -6.31
CA MET A 297 -3.36 -4.97 -4.91
C MET A 297 -4.25 -3.74 -4.75
N ILE A 298 -4.80 -3.59 -3.55
CA ILE A 298 -5.58 -2.41 -3.15
C ILE A 298 -4.64 -1.30 -2.67
N MET A 299 -4.89 -0.05 -3.08
CA MET A 299 -4.21 1.12 -2.55
C MET A 299 -4.78 1.45 -1.16
N TYR A 300 -4.18 0.89 -0.10
CA TYR A 300 -4.64 1.01 1.28
C TYR A 300 -3.47 1.07 2.26
N GLY A 301 -3.60 1.89 3.29
CA GLY A 301 -2.63 2.00 4.37
C GLY A 301 -1.42 2.88 4.04
N ARG A 302 -0.57 3.08 5.06
CA ARG A 302 0.65 3.89 4.98
C ARG A 302 1.75 3.19 4.18
N SER A 303 2.73 3.98 3.75
CA SER A 303 3.91 3.49 3.00
C SER A 303 3.57 2.72 1.74
N ILE A 304 2.48 3.08 1.08
CA ILE A 304 1.98 2.38 -0.11
C ILE A 304 2.99 2.38 -1.27
N SER A 305 3.99 3.23 -1.22
CA SER A 305 5.13 3.23 -2.16
C SER A 305 5.93 1.91 -2.14
N TYR A 306 5.73 1.06 -1.14
CA TYR A 306 6.34 -0.28 -1.09
C TYR A 306 5.62 -1.32 -1.97
N ARG A 307 4.51 -0.97 -2.59
CA ARG A 307 3.81 -1.67 -3.70
C ARG A 307 3.91 -3.20 -3.63
N ILE A 308 4.80 -3.82 -4.44
CA ILE A 308 5.01 -5.27 -4.46
C ILE A 308 5.43 -5.86 -3.10
N GLY A 309 5.71 -5.04 -2.10
CA GLY A 309 5.83 -5.51 -0.72
C GLY A 309 4.59 -6.25 -0.22
N SER A 310 3.40 -5.93 -0.75
CA SER A 310 2.15 -6.61 -0.42
C SER A 310 2.17 -8.11 -0.70
N ILE A 311 2.95 -8.58 -1.68
CA ILE A 311 2.95 -10.00 -2.06
C ILE A 311 4.02 -10.83 -1.33
N ILE A 312 4.83 -10.22 -0.48
CA ILE A 312 5.95 -10.89 0.19
C ILE A 312 5.55 -12.22 0.87
N PRO A 313 4.39 -12.33 1.56
CA PRO A 313 4.02 -13.59 2.18
C PRO A 313 3.86 -14.76 1.20
N PHE A 314 3.36 -14.52 -0.01
CA PHE A 314 3.01 -15.60 -0.93
C PHE A 314 4.18 -16.50 -1.35
N PRO A 315 5.32 -15.97 -1.88
CA PRO A 315 6.46 -16.82 -2.17
C PRO A 315 7.06 -17.46 -0.92
N LEU A 316 7.02 -16.77 0.23
CA LEU A 316 7.52 -17.33 1.50
C LEU A 316 6.68 -18.50 2.02
N MET A 317 5.42 -18.65 1.55
CA MET A 317 4.63 -19.86 1.82
C MET A 317 5.32 -21.13 1.27
N GLY A 318 6.22 -20.99 0.30
CA GLY A 318 7.05 -22.10 -0.18
C GLY A 318 7.90 -22.77 0.92
N PHE A 319 8.28 -22.06 1.98
CA PHE A 319 8.99 -22.63 3.12
C PHE A 319 8.10 -23.49 4.05
N LEU A 320 6.78 -23.42 3.90
CA LEU A 320 5.86 -24.21 4.73
C LEU A 320 5.79 -25.69 4.31
N HIS A 321 6.11 -26.01 3.05
CA HIS A 321 5.96 -27.34 2.47
C HIS A 321 4.56 -27.96 2.69
N ASP A 322 3.52 -27.12 2.65
CA ASP A 322 2.13 -27.49 2.97
C ASP A 322 1.34 -27.73 1.67
N ASN A 323 0.77 -28.93 1.53
CA ASN A 323 0.05 -29.33 0.31
C ASN A 323 -1.35 -28.69 0.20
N ASP A 324 -1.88 -28.10 1.27
CA ASP A 324 -3.19 -27.43 1.28
C ASP A 324 -3.11 -26.01 0.70
N ILE A 325 -1.89 -25.52 0.39
CA ILE A 325 -1.68 -24.22 -0.20
C ILE A 325 -1.84 -24.27 -1.72
N ASN A 326 -2.68 -23.41 -2.27
CA ASN A 326 -2.79 -23.22 -3.71
C ASN A 326 -1.65 -22.33 -4.23
N TYR A 327 -0.46 -22.92 -4.38
CA TYR A 327 0.75 -22.21 -4.84
C TYR A 327 0.59 -21.58 -6.23
N GLY A 328 -0.18 -22.19 -7.13
CA GLY A 328 -0.48 -21.62 -8.43
C GLY A 328 -1.24 -20.29 -8.35
N TRP A 329 -2.18 -20.19 -7.40
CA TRP A 329 -2.88 -18.93 -7.12
C TRP A 329 -1.96 -17.90 -6.46
N MET A 330 -1.14 -18.31 -5.46
CA MET A 330 -0.18 -17.43 -4.80
C MET A 330 0.80 -16.82 -5.80
N ARG A 331 1.34 -17.63 -6.74
CA ARG A 331 2.22 -17.13 -7.79
C ARG A 331 1.49 -16.22 -8.78
N ARG A 332 0.25 -16.56 -9.16
CA ARG A 332 -0.61 -15.73 -10.02
C ARG A 332 -0.77 -14.31 -9.44
N ILE A 333 -1.16 -14.21 -8.16
CA ILE A 333 -1.31 -12.93 -7.46
C ILE A 333 0.03 -12.19 -7.45
N SER A 334 1.09 -12.88 -7.03
CA SER A 334 2.40 -12.27 -6.86
C SER A 334 2.95 -11.69 -8.17
N SER A 335 2.91 -12.48 -9.24
CA SER A 335 3.32 -12.03 -10.57
C SER A 335 2.38 -10.97 -11.14
N GLY A 336 1.09 -11.02 -10.79
CA GLY A 336 0.09 -10.01 -11.16
C GLY A 336 0.42 -8.64 -10.57
N VAL A 337 0.78 -8.57 -9.27
CA VAL A 337 1.18 -7.32 -8.62
C VAL A 337 2.51 -6.79 -9.18
N ILE A 338 3.49 -7.66 -9.43
CA ILE A 338 4.73 -7.22 -10.10
C ILE A 338 4.38 -6.59 -11.45
N LYS A 339 3.55 -7.25 -12.25
CA LYS A 339 3.09 -6.74 -13.54
C LYS A 339 2.34 -5.41 -13.40
N GLN A 340 1.43 -5.28 -12.39
CA GLN A 340 0.66 -4.07 -12.13
C GLN A 340 1.55 -2.81 -12.07
N PHE A 341 2.73 -2.91 -11.45
CA PHE A 341 3.61 -1.75 -11.27
C PHE A 341 4.74 -1.69 -12.29
N PHE A 342 5.46 -2.78 -12.53
CA PHE A 342 6.70 -2.76 -13.33
C PHE A 342 6.44 -2.47 -14.80
N THR A 343 5.27 -2.82 -15.33
CA THR A 343 4.88 -2.47 -16.71
C THR A 343 4.22 -1.09 -16.82
N HIS A 344 3.98 -0.41 -15.67
CA HIS A 344 3.39 0.93 -15.69
C HIS A 344 4.45 1.99 -16.06
N PRO A 345 4.18 2.89 -17.01
CA PRO A 345 5.18 3.84 -17.52
C PRO A 345 5.70 4.84 -16.48
N ASP A 346 4.90 5.13 -15.45
CA ASP A 346 5.23 6.13 -14.43
C ASP A 346 5.83 5.50 -13.16
N PHE A 347 6.01 4.15 -13.13
CA PHE A 347 6.57 3.45 -11.97
C PHE A 347 7.98 3.91 -11.62
N MET A 348 8.84 4.06 -12.64
CA MET A 348 10.20 4.53 -12.52
C MET A 348 10.32 5.97 -13.00
N GLU A 349 11.11 6.77 -12.29
CA GLU A 349 11.57 8.08 -12.71
C GLU A 349 13.07 8.16 -12.47
N GLY A 350 13.87 8.51 -13.51
CA GLY A 350 15.32 8.43 -13.42
C GLY A 350 15.82 7.03 -13.05
N HIS A 351 15.20 5.98 -13.61
CA HIS A 351 15.52 4.56 -13.42
C HIS A 351 15.32 4.01 -12.00
N VAL A 352 14.74 4.75 -11.06
CA VAL A 352 14.43 4.28 -9.71
C VAL A 352 12.95 4.47 -9.39
N PRO A 353 12.35 3.62 -8.52
CA PRO A 353 10.93 3.69 -8.22
C PRO A 353 10.53 5.05 -7.66
N THR A 354 9.38 5.56 -8.11
CA THR A 354 8.76 6.77 -7.58
C THR A 354 8.16 6.54 -6.18
N LEU A 355 7.98 7.62 -5.42
CA LEU A 355 7.17 7.61 -4.19
C LEU A 355 5.73 7.93 -4.55
N GLY A 356 4.85 6.94 -4.37
CA GLY A 356 3.43 7.02 -4.73
C GLY A 356 2.84 5.64 -4.95
N PHE A 357 1.86 5.52 -5.84
CA PHE A 357 1.23 4.24 -6.17
C PHE A 357 1.60 3.79 -7.59
N TYR A 358 0.94 4.24 -8.66
CA TYR A 358 1.38 3.95 -10.03
C TYR A 358 2.62 4.75 -10.40
N GLY A 359 2.60 6.05 -10.15
CA GLY A 359 3.70 6.98 -10.34
C GLY A 359 3.97 7.79 -9.07
N ALA A 360 4.62 8.93 -9.21
CA ALA A 360 4.79 9.91 -8.14
C ALA A 360 3.42 10.45 -7.72
N PHE A 361 3.10 10.35 -6.42
CA PHE A 361 1.82 10.81 -5.90
C PHE A 361 2.00 11.34 -4.47
N GLU A 362 2.16 12.64 -4.36
CA GLU A 362 2.50 13.33 -3.12
C GLU A 362 1.54 13.07 -1.95
N PRO A 363 0.20 13.00 -2.15
CA PRO A 363 -0.73 12.70 -1.06
C PRO A 363 -0.43 11.39 -0.33
N ALA A 364 0.03 10.36 -1.04
CA ALA A 364 0.35 9.05 -0.46
C ALA A 364 1.76 8.94 0.16
N VAL A 365 2.62 9.94 -0.04
CA VAL A 365 4.00 9.91 0.47
C VAL A 365 4.02 10.14 1.97
N GLN A 366 4.81 9.37 2.69
CA GLN A 366 5.06 9.57 4.12
C GLN A 366 6.28 10.49 4.32
N VAL A 367 6.20 11.38 5.31
CA VAL A 367 7.27 12.34 5.63
C VAL A 367 8.61 11.68 6.00
N TYR A 368 8.57 10.41 6.40
CA TYR A 368 9.74 9.60 6.73
C TYR A 368 10.27 8.78 5.53
N SER A 369 9.81 9.05 4.31
CA SER A 369 10.25 8.34 3.12
C SER A 369 11.23 9.18 2.30
N CYS A 370 12.30 8.56 1.80
CA CYS A 370 13.16 9.06 0.74
C CYS A 370 13.03 8.18 -0.52
N ARG A 371 13.70 8.53 -1.60
CA ARG A 371 13.65 7.70 -2.83
C ARG A 371 14.16 6.27 -2.60
N GLY A 372 15.15 6.09 -1.72
CA GLY A 372 15.64 4.77 -1.30
C GLY A 372 14.61 3.93 -0.56
N SER A 373 13.64 4.58 0.10
CA SER A 373 12.59 3.88 0.86
C SER A 373 11.77 2.91 0.00
N ALA A 374 11.55 3.25 -1.28
CA ALA A 374 10.79 2.39 -2.19
C ALA A 374 11.44 1.00 -2.38
N TYR A 375 12.76 0.88 -2.22
CA TYR A 375 13.45 -0.41 -2.29
C TYR A 375 13.10 -1.39 -1.15
N TRP A 376 12.35 -0.95 -0.15
CA TRP A 376 11.74 -1.86 0.83
C TRP A 376 10.87 -2.94 0.18
N MET A 377 10.28 -2.63 -0.98
CA MET A 377 9.56 -3.60 -1.81
C MET A 377 10.43 -4.74 -2.33
N GLY A 378 11.75 -4.56 -2.37
CA GLY A 378 12.73 -5.58 -2.78
C GLY A 378 12.66 -6.85 -1.97
N LYS A 379 12.10 -6.82 -0.76
CA LYS A 379 11.79 -8.02 0.04
C LYS A 379 10.92 -9.04 -0.70
N ALA A 380 10.13 -8.64 -1.70
CA ALA A 380 9.37 -9.56 -2.53
C ALA A 380 10.29 -10.57 -3.26
N PHE A 381 11.51 -10.14 -3.61
CA PHE A 381 12.49 -10.99 -4.28
C PHE A 381 13.15 -12.03 -3.36
N LEU A 382 12.87 -12.00 -2.04
CA LEU A 382 13.19 -13.12 -1.15
C LEU A 382 12.52 -14.43 -1.60
N GLY A 383 11.45 -14.34 -2.39
CA GLY A 383 10.88 -15.49 -3.08
C GLY A 383 11.86 -16.23 -4.00
N LEU A 384 12.91 -15.57 -4.48
CA LEU A 384 13.98 -16.22 -5.29
C LEU A 384 14.80 -17.21 -4.47
N LEU A 385 14.78 -17.12 -3.13
CA LEU A 385 15.43 -18.07 -2.22
C LEU A 385 14.73 -19.43 -2.18
N VAL A 386 13.47 -19.48 -2.57
CA VAL A 386 12.70 -20.72 -2.67
C VAL A 386 13.22 -21.54 -3.84
N PRO A 387 13.54 -22.83 -3.67
CA PRO A 387 14.08 -23.70 -4.73
C PRO A 387 13.19 -23.78 -5.98
N ASP A 388 13.78 -24.05 -7.13
CA ASP A 388 13.06 -24.09 -8.42
C ASP A 388 12.01 -25.21 -8.50
N ASP A 389 12.25 -26.33 -7.82
CA ASP A 389 11.36 -27.49 -7.73
C ASP A 389 10.26 -27.32 -6.68
N ASN A 390 10.31 -26.24 -5.89
CA ASN A 390 9.27 -25.94 -4.92
C ASN A 390 7.93 -25.68 -5.61
N PRO A 391 6.81 -26.16 -5.06
CA PRO A 391 5.48 -25.95 -5.62
C PRO A 391 5.14 -24.50 -5.95
N PHE A 392 5.67 -23.52 -5.22
CA PHE A 392 5.48 -22.10 -5.56
C PHE A 392 5.95 -21.78 -6.99
N TRP A 393 7.08 -22.35 -7.43
CA TRP A 393 7.61 -22.13 -8.77
C TRP A 393 7.12 -23.16 -9.78
N ALA A 394 6.91 -24.41 -9.36
CA ALA A 394 6.59 -25.53 -10.24
C ALA A 394 5.10 -25.68 -10.57
N ALA A 395 4.19 -25.20 -9.69
CA ALA A 395 2.76 -25.31 -9.93
C ALA A 395 2.30 -24.41 -11.10
N THR A 396 1.37 -24.88 -11.91
CA THR A 396 0.72 -24.04 -12.93
C THR A 396 -0.10 -22.93 -12.28
N GLU A 397 0.01 -21.71 -12.80
CA GLU A 397 -0.85 -20.61 -12.34
C GLU A 397 -2.33 -20.93 -12.52
N ASN A 398 -3.12 -20.56 -11.52
CA ASN A 398 -4.57 -20.58 -11.58
C ASN A 398 -5.13 -19.35 -10.85
N ASN A 399 -6.41 -19.06 -11.01
CA ASN A 399 -7.04 -17.91 -10.39
C ASN A 399 -7.77 -18.23 -9.07
N GLY A 400 -7.51 -19.40 -8.49
CA GLY A 400 -8.01 -19.80 -7.19
C GLY A 400 -9.52 -19.63 -7.04
N ALA A 401 -9.95 -18.91 -6.01
CA ALA A 401 -11.36 -18.64 -5.74
C ALA A 401 -12.08 -17.95 -6.91
N TRP A 402 -11.40 -17.12 -7.69
CA TRP A 402 -11.97 -16.43 -8.85
C TRP A 402 -12.43 -17.36 -9.98
N GLU A 403 -11.95 -18.60 -10.03
CA GLU A 403 -12.39 -19.61 -10.99
C GLU A 403 -13.52 -20.48 -10.44
N ASN A 404 -13.45 -20.82 -9.15
CA ASN A 404 -14.24 -21.88 -8.59
C ASN A 404 -15.38 -21.40 -7.68
N GLU A 405 -15.18 -20.29 -6.95
CA GLU A 405 -16.07 -19.84 -5.89
C GLU A 405 -16.79 -18.54 -6.24
N LEU A 406 -16.07 -17.56 -6.78
CA LEU A 406 -16.55 -16.19 -6.98
C LEU A 406 -17.31 -16.06 -8.29
N LYS A 407 -18.64 -16.10 -8.24
CA LYS A 407 -19.51 -16.14 -9.42
C LYS A 407 -20.07 -14.77 -9.76
N LYS A 408 -20.16 -14.46 -11.05
CA LYS A 408 -20.82 -13.23 -11.54
C LYS A 408 -22.28 -13.17 -11.06
N GLY A 409 -22.72 -11.97 -10.74
CA GLY A 409 -24.05 -11.70 -10.20
C GLY A 409 -24.14 -11.77 -8.68
N GLU A 410 -23.08 -12.22 -8.01
CA GLU A 410 -23.00 -12.33 -6.55
C GLU A 410 -21.96 -11.36 -6.00
N VAL A 411 -21.95 -11.19 -4.67
CA VAL A 411 -20.94 -10.46 -3.90
C VAL A 411 -20.51 -11.38 -2.75
N TYR A 412 -19.22 -11.40 -2.46
CA TYR A 412 -18.66 -12.29 -1.45
C TYR A 412 -18.01 -11.48 -0.34
N ASN A 413 -18.51 -11.68 0.87
CA ASN A 413 -18.05 -11.03 2.09
C ASN A 413 -17.22 -11.99 2.93
N LYS A 414 -15.99 -11.62 3.24
CA LYS A 414 -15.08 -12.35 4.12
C LYS A 414 -14.71 -11.49 5.31
N PHE A 415 -15.49 -11.56 6.37
CA PHE A 415 -15.24 -10.82 7.59
C PHE A 415 -14.10 -11.45 8.39
N GLN A 416 -13.21 -10.62 8.91
CA GLN A 416 -12.05 -10.99 9.72
C GLN A 416 -12.31 -10.55 11.18
N PRO A 417 -12.90 -11.40 12.04
CA PRO A 417 -13.37 -10.96 13.36
C PRO A 417 -12.25 -10.48 14.29
N ALA A 418 -11.04 -11.00 14.16
CA ALA A 418 -9.94 -10.62 15.03
C ALA A 418 -9.34 -9.24 14.70
N SER A 419 -9.41 -8.80 13.46
CA SER A 419 -8.97 -7.49 12.99
C SER A 419 -10.13 -6.54 12.67
N GLU A 420 -11.38 -7.05 12.73
CA GLU A 420 -12.59 -6.29 12.43
C GLU A 420 -12.62 -5.71 10.99
N ILE A 421 -11.91 -6.38 10.07
CA ILE A 421 -11.82 -6.02 8.67
C ILE A 421 -12.84 -6.81 7.86
N LEU A 422 -13.48 -6.17 6.88
CA LEU A 422 -14.29 -6.85 5.88
C LEU A 422 -13.59 -6.79 4.52
N ILE A 423 -13.26 -7.95 3.97
CA ILE A 423 -12.85 -8.13 2.58
C ILE A 423 -14.09 -8.47 1.77
N THR A 424 -14.29 -7.79 0.64
CA THR A 424 -15.43 -8.04 -0.24
C THR A 424 -14.94 -8.21 -1.67
N ASP A 425 -15.34 -9.30 -2.32
CA ASP A 425 -15.03 -9.58 -3.72
C ASP A 425 -16.23 -9.32 -4.61
N TYR A 426 -15.98 -8.65 -5.74
CA TYR A 426 -16.98 -8.25 -6.74
C TYR A 426 -16.70 -8.92 -8.09
N PRO A 427 -17.21 -10.14 -8.33
CA PRO A 427 -16.90 -10.90 -9.53
C PRO A 427 -17.34 -10.25 -10.85
N ASN A 428 -18.30 -9.33 -10.80
CA ASN A 428 -18.79 -8.64 -12.00
C ASN A 428 -17.72 -7.76 -12.64
N ILE A 429 -16.84 -7.17 -11.83
CA ILE A 429 -15.70 -6.35 -12.31
C ILE A 429 -14.34 -6.96 -11.97
N GLY A 430 -14.32 -8.11 -11.27
CA GLY A 430 -13.10 -8.78 -10.87
C GLY A 430 -12.28 -8.02 -9.82
N ALA A 431 -12.90 -7.19 -9.00
CA ALA A 431 -12.25 -6.35 -8.01
C ALA A 431 -12.44 -6.88 -6.58
N SER A 432 -11.42 -6.64 -5.74
CA SER A 432 -11.48 -6.83 -4.29
C SER A 432 -11.53 -5.49 -3.58
N GLU A 433 -12.20 -5.44 -2.44
CA GLU A 433 -12.40 -4.25 -1.64
C GLU A 433 -12.15 -4.54 -0.15
N ILE A 434 -11.56 -3.59 0.57
CA ILE A 434 -11.37 -3.66 2.01
C ILE A 434 -12.16 -2.55 2.70
N ARG A 435 -12.88 -2.92 3.77
CA ARG A 435 -13.41 -2.00 4.79
C ARG A 435 -12.66 -2.22 6.07
N ALA A 436 -12.12 -1.16 6.60
CA ALA A 436 -11.36 -1.15 7.83
C ALA A 436 -11.79 0.02 8.73
N TRP A 437 -11.10 0.18 9.82
CA TRP A 437 -11.32 1.24 10.80
C TRP A 437 -9.98 1.85 11.18
N CYS A 438 -10.03 3.09 11.66
CA CYS A 438 -8.89 3.76 12.28
C CYS A 438 -9.44 4.80 13.26
N HIS A 439 -9.08 4.70 14.54
CA HIS A 439 -9.60 5.56 15.61
C HIS A 439 -8.50 6.32 16.36
N GLU A 440 -7.29 6.34 15.85
CA GLU A 440 -6.20 7.07 16.48
C GLU A 440 -6.26 8.55 16.09
N LYS A 441 -6.48 9.42 17.07
CA LYS A 441 -6.45 10.87 16.88
C LYS A 441 -5.05 11.33 16.51
N VAL A 442 -4.98 12.28 15.58
CA VAL A 442 -3.74 13.00 15.25
C VAL A 442 -3.35 13.86 16.44
N LYS A 443 -2.16 13.61 16.98
CA LYS A 443 -1.61 14.40 18.09
C LYS A 443 -0.81 15.60 17.58
N ASP A 444 -0.04 15.38 16.51
CA ASP A 444 0.89 16.35 15.94
C ASP A 444 0.81 16.32 14.41
N ASP A 445 1.22 17.40 13.75
CA ASP A 445 1.19 17.51 12.27
C ASP A 445 1.96 16.41 11.54
N TRP A 446 3.07 15.94 12.10
CA TRP A 446 3.86 14.86 11.51
C TRP A 446 3.15 13.49 11.56
N GLN A 447 2.14 13.32 12.40
CA GLN A 447 1.35 12.09 12.53
C GLN A 447 0.09 12.11 11.65
N LYS A 448 -0.17 13.17 10.88
CA LYS A 448 -1.36 13.26 10.01
C LYS A 448 -1.51 12.08 9.04
N PHE A 449 -0.41 11.39 8.70
CA PHE A 449 -0.47 10.19 7.88
C PHE A 449 -1.37 9.08 8.46
N ARG A 450 -1.64 9.10 9.77
CA ARG A 450 -2.46 8.10 10.48
C ARG A 450 -3.96 8.34 10.35
N SER A 451 -4.38 9.52 9.90
CA SER A 451 -5.79 9.88 9.73
C SER A 451 -6.05 10.59 8.39
N THR A 452 -5.19 10.36 7.41
CA THR A 452 -5.36 10.82 6.04
C THR A 452 -6.08 9.78 5.18
N GLU A 453 -6.14 10.05 3.89
CA GLU A 453 -6.75 9.20 2.87
C GLU A 453 -6.23 7.75 2.86
N ASN A 454 -5.05 7.50 3.46
CA ASN A 454 -4.54 6.14 3.63
C ASN A 454 -5.46 5.25 4.48
N TYR A 455 -6.26 5.86 5.40
CA TYR A 455 -7.10 5.12 6.35
C TYR A 455 -8.53 5.63 6.48
N ASN A 456 -8.85 6.83 6.01
CA ASN A 456 -10.11 7.49 6.27
C ASN A 456 -11.17 7.32 5.17
N ARG A 457 -11.01 6.40 4.25
CA ARG A 457 -12.04 6.10 3.24
C ARG A 457 -13.09 5.14 3.80
N LEU A 458 -14.29 5.26 3.28
CA LEU A 458 -15.38 4.33 3.61
C LEU A 458 -15.04 2.90 3.16
N SER A 459 -14.36 2.76 2.03
CA SER A 459 -13.76 1.52 1.55
C SER A 459 -12.65 1.81 0.55
N TYR A 460 -11.81 0.79 0.28
CA TYR A 460 -10.70 0.84 -0.67
C TYR A 460 -10.85 -0.32 -1.63
N ASN A 461 -10.79 -0.04 -2.93
CA ASN A 461 -11.08 -1.01 -3.98
C ASN A 461 -9.89 -1.12 -4.95
N SER A 462 -9.60 -2.34 -5.40
CA SER A 462 -8.49 -2.60 -6.32
C SER A 462 -8.68 -1.98 -7.71
N ALA A 463 -9.93 -1.79 -8.15
CA ALA A 463 -10.24 -1.14 -9.43
C ALA A 463 -10.29 0.39 -9.36
N PHE A 464 -10.38 0.96 -8.15
CA PHE A 464 -10.54 2.39 -7.93
C PHE A 464 -9.57 2.89 -6.85
N PRO A 465 -8.31 3.18 -7.21
CA PRO A 465 -7.35 3.78 -6.28
C PRO A 465 -7.89 5.06 -5.68
N TRP A 466 -7.61 5.31 -4.39
CA TRP A 466 -8.17 6.46 -3.73
C TRP A 466 -7.62 7.79 -4.27
N GLN A 467 -8.52 8.74 -4.43
CA GLN A 467 -8.20 10.14 -4.72
C GLN A 467 -8.03 10.92 -3.44
N ALA A 468 -7.08 11.86 -3.42
CA ALA A 468 -6.91 12.78 -2.30
C ALA A 468 -8.09 13.77 -2.19
N ASP A 469 -8.34 14.24 -0.95
CA ASP A 469 -9.32 15.27 -0.69
C ASP A 469 -8.85 16.64 -1.19
N GLY A 470 -9.78 17.42 -1.73
CA GLY A 470 -9.52 18.77 -2.19
C GLY A 470 -9.96 19.83 -1.17
N GLU A 471 -9.36 21.02 -1.27
CA GLU A 471 -9.59 22.15 -0.36
C GLU A 471 -11.03 22.70 -0.42
N ASN A 472 -11.70 22.56 -1.57
CA ASN A 472 -13.07 23.05 -1.76
C ASN A 472 -14.14 21.98 -1.46
N GLY A 473 -13.76 20.91 -0.75
CA GLY A 473 -14.65 19.81 -0.39
C GLY A 473 -14.85 18.79 -1.52
N GLU A 474 -13.89 18.69 -2.41
CA GLU A 474 -13.77 17.56 -3.33
C GLU A 474 -13.42 16.31 -2.52
N VAL A 475 -14.24 15.28 -2.62
CA VAL A 475 -14.12 14.07 -1.83
C VAL A 475 -14.49 12.83 -2.62
N ALA A 476 -13.71 11.74 -2.41
CA ALA A 476 -14.00 10.42 -2.95
C ALA A 476 -14.04 9.39 -1.81
N MET A 477 -15.05 8.52 -1.82
CA MET A 477 -15.30 7.47 -0.83
C MET A 477 -15.17 7.92 0.63
N ASN A 478 -15.70 9.12 0.90
CA ASN A 478 -15.80 9.68 2.25
C ASN A 478 -16.88 10.77 2.28
N TYR A 479 -17.20 11.20 3.50
CA TYR A 479 -17.96 12.41 3.78
C TYR A 479 -17.02 13.58 4.01
N VAL A 480 -17.41 14.75 3.54
CA VAL A 480 -16.90 16.04 4.04
C VAL A 480 -18.06 16.86 4.59
N ILE A 481 -17.81 17.52 5.70
CA ILE A 481 -18.79 18.28 6.48
C ILE A 481 -18.28 19.72 6.61
N LYS A 482 -19.18 20.70 6.51
CA LYS A 482 -18.87 22.08 6.88
C LYS A 482 -18.72 22.17 8.41
N ASN A 483 -17.49 22.46 8.85
CA ASN A 483 -17.20 22.63 10.28
C ASN A 483 -17.65 24.04 10.77
N LYS A 484 -17.44 24.33 12.04
CA LYS A 484 -17.79 25.62 12.68
C LYS A 484 -17.09 26.83 12.06
N ASN A 485 -15.97 26.64 11.37
CA ASN A 485 -15.23 27.69 10.67
C ASN A 485 -15.68 27.85 9.21
N ASN A 486 -16.70 27.09 8.78
CA ASN A 486 -17.16 27.01 7.40
C ASN A 486 -16.15 26.36 6.41
N ASP A 487 -15.17 25.61 6.91
CA ASP A 487 -14.23 24.82 6.13
C ASP A 487 -14.79 23.42 5.89
N TRP A 488 -14.38 22.77 4.79
CA TRP A 488 -14.70 21.39 4.53
C TRP A 488 -13.75 20.47 5.34
N GLU A 489 -14.30 19.59 6.13
CA GLU A 489 -13.57 18.64 6.97
C GLU A 489 -14.08 17.22 6.69
N ALA A 490 -13.14 16.32 6.33
CA ALA A 490 -13.45 14.90 6.12
C ALA A 490 -13.57 14.16 7.46
N PHE A 491 -14.46 13.17 7.52
CA PHE A 491 -14.40 12.20 8.59
C PHE A 491 -13.09 11.40 8.55
N ARG A 492 -12.50 11.16 9.73
CA ARG A 492 -11.19 10.51 9.85
C ARG A 492 -11.16 9.34 10.81
N LEU A 493 -11.99 9.37 11.86
CA LEU A 493 -11.97 8.38 12.93
C LEU A 493 -13.18 7.46 12.81
N TYR A 494 -12.95 6.27 12.27
CA TYR A 494 -13.96 5.25 12.09
C TYR A 494 -13.81 4.19 13.18
N ASN A 495 -14.80 4.03 14.04
CA ASN A 495 -14.86 3.00 15.06
C ASN A 495 -15.73 1.84 14.55
N PHE A 496 -15.16 0.64 14.47
CA PHE A 496 -15.94 -0.56 14.18
C PHE A 496 -16.95 -0.82 15.29
N LYS A 497 -18.15 -1.28 14.89
CA LYS A 497 -19.22 -1.64 15.83
C LYS A 497 -19.57 -3.11 15.73
N LYS A 498 -19.94 -3.59 14.57
CA LYS A 498 -20.33 -4.98 14.30
C LYS A 498 -20.34 -5.28 12.79
N PHE A 499 -20.26 -6.58 12.47
CA PHE A 499 -20.65 -7.10 11.18
C PHE A 499 -21.76 -8.11 11.40
N GLU A 500 -22.94 -7.85 10.83
CA GLU A 500 -24.13 -8.67 11.05
C GLU A 500 -25.03 -8.62 9.81
N ASN A 501 -25.53 -9.76 9.35
CA ASN A 501 -26.41 -9.87 8.19
C ASN A 501 -25.84 -9.24 6.90
N ASP A 502 -24.54 -9.40 6.67
CA ASP A 502 -23.76 -8.78 5.58
C ASP A 502 -23.76 -7.26 5.61
N ILE A 503 -23.96 -6.65 6.76
CA ILE A 503 -23.88 -5.21 6.98
C ILE A 503 -22.69 -4.90 7.87
N TYR A 504 -21.80 -4.01 7.40
CA TYR A 504 -20.64 -3.57 8.16
C TYR A 504 -20.95 -2.22 8.82
N TYR A 505 -20.98 -2.21 10.15
CA TYR A 505 -21.36 -1.02 10.93
C TYR A 505 -20.15 -0.33 11.53
N ARG A 506 -20.13 1.00 11.44
CA ARG A 506 -19.14 1.87 12.08
C ARG A 506 -19.80 3.11 12.66
N ASP A 507 -19.20 3.68 13.70
CA ASP A 507 -19.51 5.03 14.16
C ASP A 507 -18.38 5.99 13.76
N VAL A 508 -18.73 7.24 13.51
CA VAL A 508 -17.76 8.28 13.19
C VAL A 508 -18.18 9.61 13.81
N VAL A 509 -17.19 10.41 14.19
CA VAL A 509 -17.39 11.77 14.70
C VAL A 509 -16.51 12.75 13.94
N LEU A 510 -16.92 14.02 13.85
CA LEU A 510 -16.09 15.07 13.29
C LEU A 510 -15.06 15.52 14.35
N GLU A 511 -13.77 15.58 14.00
CA GLU A 511 -12.73 15.87 14.99
C GLU A 511 -12.83 17.27 15.60
N THR A 512 -13.23 18.26 14.78
CA THR A 512 -13.38 19.65 15.25
C THR A 512 -14.72 19.94 15.94
N ASP A 513 -15.71 19.03 15.83
CA ASP A 513 -17.02 19.15 16.46
C ASP A 513 -17.63 17.78 16.77
N GLU A 514 -17.40 17.27 17.98
CA GLU A 514 -17.87 15.95 18.41
C GLU A 514 -19.42 15.82 18.51
N ASN A 515 -20.17 16.93 18.35
CA ASN A 515 -21.63 16.89 18.23
C ASN A 515 -22.08 16.44 16.83
N ILE A 516 -21.18 16.47 15.83
CA ILE A 516 -21.45 15.95 14.51
C ILE A 516 -20.98 14.50 14.47
N LYS A 517 -21.91 13.58 14.48
CA LYS A 517 -21.64 12.14 14.55
C LYS A 517 -22.64 11.34 13.73
N PHE A 518 -22.15 10.26 13.14
CA PHE A 518 -22.93 9.33 12.31
C PHE A 518 -22.71 7.90 12.75
N SER A 519 -23.76 7.10 12.61
CA SER A 519 -23.68 5.64 12.59
C SER A 519 -23.85 5.17 11.15
N LEU A 520 -22.82 4.52 10.65
CA LEU A 520 -22.68 4.13 9.25
C LEU A 520 -23.03 2.67 9.06
N ALA A 521 -23.75 2.35 7.97
CA ALA A 521 -24.04 0.99 7.57
C ALA A 521 -23.69 0.80 6.08
N ASP A 522 -22.71 -0.06 5.81
CA ASP A 522 -22.24 -0.44 4.47
C ASP A 522 -22.83 -1.80 4.10
N ILE A 523 -23.56 -1.86 3.00
CA ILE A 523 -24.17 -3.10 2.47
C ILE A 523 -23.59 -3.35 1.07
N PRO A 524 -22.61 -4.26 0.91
CA PRO A 524 -22.11 -4.66 -0.39
C PRO A 524 -23.19 -5.29 -1.26
N LEU A 525 -23.22 -4.95 -2.54
CA LEU A 525 -24.13 -5.47 -3.57
C LEU A 525 -23.28 -5.98 -4.75
N ALA A 526 -23.80 -6.84 -5.60
CA ALA A 526 -23.08 -7.41 -6.74
C ALA A 526 -22.42 -6.35 -7.67
N ASN A 527 -23.03 -5.16 -7.79
CA ASN A 527 -22.52 -4.06 -8.62
C ASN A 527 -22.31 -2.76 -7.83
N GLY A 528 -21.98 -2.83 -6.55
CA GLY A 528 -21.76 -1.61 -5.79
C GLY A 528 -22.02 -1.74 -4.29
N ILE A 529 -22.36 -0.61 -3.69
CA ILE A 529 -22.61 -0.48 -2.26
C ILE A 529 -23.93 0.26 -2.05
N LEU A 530 -24.78 -0.24 -1.18
CA LEU A 530 -25.83 0.55 -0.56
C LEU A 530 -25.29 1.13 0.74
N ARG A 531 -25.31 2.43 0.86
CA ARG A 531 -25.06 3.13 2.12
C ARG A 531 -26.36 3.53 2.77
N VAL A 532 -26.46 3.27 4.06
CA VAL A 532 -27.58 3.73 4.90
C VAL A 532 -26.95 4.29 6.17
N ASP A 533 -26.92 5.60 6.33
CA ASP A 533 -26.15 6.26 7.38
C ASP A 533 -27.09 7.12 8.23
N LYS A 534 -27.06 6.89 9.54
CA LYS A 534 -27.86 7.63 10.52
C LYS A 534 -27.11 8.87 10.99
N ASN A 535 -27.74 10.01 10.85
CA ASN A 535 -27.29 11.25 11.46
C ASN A 535 -27.71 11.29 12.94
N ASN A 536 -26.72 11.36 13.81
CA ASN A 536 -26.90 11.49 15.28
C ASN A 536 -26.55 12.91 15.77
N SER A 537 -26.49 13.89 14.86
CA SER A 537 -26.16 15.28 15.17
C SER A 537 -27.39 16.05 15.61
N ASP A 538 -27.22 16.97 16.56
CA ASP A 538 -28.32 17.75 17.15
C ASP A 538 -28.66 19.00 16.33
N LYS A 539 -27.92 19.30 15.26
CA LYS A 539 -28.06 20.51 14.44
C LYS A 539 -28.09 20.18 12.95
N PRO A 540 -28.63 21.08 12.10
CA PRO A 540 -28.50 20.95 10.66
C PRO A 540 -27.04 20.91 10.23
N ILE A 541 -26.74 20.13 9.22
CA ILE A 541 -25.37 19.95 8.68
C ILE A 541 -25.33 20.14 7.19
N SER A 542 -24.28 20.83 6.73
CA SER A 542 -23.95 20.92 5.31
C SER A 542 -22.87 19.89 4.99
N MET A 543 -23.17 18.95 4.11
CA MET A 543 -22.29 17.81 3.84
C MET A 543 -22.31 17.34 2.40
N ARG A 544 -21.26 16.64 2.02
CA ARG A 544 -21.13 15.88 0.76
C ARG A 544 -20.70 14.46 1.04
N LEU A 545 -21.16 13.52 0.23
CA LEU A 545 -20.66 12.16 0.15
C LEU A 545 -20.19 11.91 -1.27
N GLY A 546 -18.92 11.53 -1.45
CA GLY A 546 -18.36 11.20 -2.75
C GLY A 546 -18.36 9.70 -3.03
N HIS A 547 -18.64 9.32 -4.29
CA HIS A 547 -18.35 7.99 -4.81
C HIS A 547 -16.86 7.79 -5.03
N TYR A 548 -16.41 6.64 -5.54
CA TYR A 548 -15.07 6.52 -6.10
C TYR A 548 -14.83 7.57 -7.18
N ALA A 549 -13.57 7.95 -7.36
CA ALA A 549 -13.18 8.81 -8.48
C ALA A 549 -12.92 7.95 -9.73
N LEU A 550 -13.22 8.50 -10.91
CA LEU A 550 -12.74 7.97 -12.17
C LEU A 550 -11.62 8.86 -12.72
N PRO A 551 -10.44 8.31 -13.06
CA PRO A 551 -9.41 9.03 -13.78
C PRO A 551 -9.83 9.28 -15.24
N GLU A 552 -9.44 10.43 -15.78
CA GLU A 552 -9.55 10.72 -17.21
C GLU A 552 -8.30 10.16 -17.92
N PHE A 553 -8.50 9.30 -18.90
CA PHE A 553 -7.45 8.76 -19.74
C PHE A 553 -7.40 9.49 -21.08
N ASP A 554 -7.24 8.77 -22.19
CA ASP A 554 -7.14 9.36 -23.53
C ASP A 554 -8.38 10.11 -23.99
N LYS A 555 -9.54 9.83 -23.39
CA LYS A 555 -10.84 10.46 -23.73
C LYS A 555 -11.45 11.11 -22.51
N PRO A 556 -12.13 12.25 -22.70
CA PRO A 556 -12.89 12.88 -21.62
C PRO A 556 -13.95 11.94 -21.02
N ILE A 557 -14.14 12.06 -19.72
CA ILE A 557 -15.19 11.33 -18.99
C ILE A 557 -16.55 11.83 -19.47
N THR A 558 -17.42 10.89 -19.86
CA THR A 558 -18.78 11.21 -20.24
C THR A 558 -19.70 11.24 -19.03
N VAL A 559 -20.70 12.14 -19.05
CA VAL A 559 -21.68 12.29 -17.98
C VAL A 559 -23.08 12.08 -18.54
N LYS A 560 -23.84 11.19 -17.91
CA LYS A 560 -25.24 10.94 -18.25
C LYS A 560 -26.12 11.10 -17.02
N LYS A 561 -27.25 11.79 -17.17
CA LYS A 561 -28.31 11.89 -16.17
C LYS A 561 -29.60 11.27 -16.69
N GLN A 562 -30.29 10.52 -15.86
CA GLN A 562 -31.55 9.88 -16.19
C GLN A 562 -32.40 9.68 -14.94
N LYS A 563 -33.70 9.38 -15.10
CA LYS A 563 -34.59 9.01 -14.01
C LYS A 563 -34.93 7.53 -14.04
N VAL A 564 -34.92 6.91 -12.85
CA VAL A 564 -35.39 5.54 -12.63
C VAL A 564 -36.48 5.61 -11.56
N LYS A 565 -37.74 5.37 -11.92
CA LYS A 565 -38.88 5.70 -11.08
C LYS A 565 -38.82 7.18 -10.67
N ASN A 566 -38.79 7.48 -9.39
CA ASN A 566 -38.76 8.85 -8.85
C ASN A 566 -37.35 9.33 -8.50
N TYR A 567 -36.32 8.51 -8.76
CA TYR A 567 -34.94 8.81 -8.39
C TYR A 567 -34.13 9.36 -9.56
N ASP A 568 -33.38 10.40 -9.31
CA ASP A 568 -32.38 10.91 -10.25
C ASP A 568 -31.14 10.02 -10.20
N VAL A 569 -30.61 9.64 -11.36
CA VAL A 569 -29.40 8.81 -11.49
C VAL A 569 -28.38 9.60 -12.28
N THR A 570 -27.20 9.76 -11.70
CA THR A 570 -26.04 10.35 -12.38
C THR A 570 -25.04 9.25 -12.65
N ILE A 571 -24.54 9.17 -13.88
CA ILE A 571 -23.57 8.17 -14.34
C ILE A 571 -22.38 8.91 -14.96
N ILE A 572 -21.17 8.47 -14.65
CA ILE A 572 -19.93 8.87 -15.32
C ILE A 572 -19.24 7.65 -15.92
N ASP A 573 -18.54 7.82 -17.06
CA ASP A 573 -17.87 6.74 -17.78
C ASP A 573 -16.54 7.25 -18.33
N ASN A 574 -15.42 6.58 -18.00
CA ASN A 574 -14.06 6.91 -18.45
C ASN A 574 -13.55 6.02 -19.59
N GLY A 575 -14.39 5.14 -20.12
CA GLY A 575 -14.02 4.17 -21.15
C GLY A 575 -13.51 2.83 -20.61
N LEU A 576 -13.24 2.72 -19.29
CA LEU A 576 -12.90 1.47 -18.62
C LEU A 576 -14.04 1.04 -17.68
N TYR A 577 -14.52 1.94 -16.86
CA TYR A 577 -15.60 1.73 -15.91
C TYR A 577 -16.67 2.81 -16.00
N GLN A 578 -17.88 2.44 -15.61
CA GLN A 578 -18.98 3.35 -15.31
C GLN A 578 -19.19 3.38 -13.80
N LEU A 579 -19.38 4.58 -13.24
CA LEU A 579 -19.87 4.76 -11.87
C LEU A 579 -21.26 5.43 -11.92
N ALA A 580 -22.17 4.96 -11.08
CA ALA A 580 -23.50 5.54 -10.98
C ALA A 580 -23.86 5.81 -9.52
N VAL A 581 -24.54 6.96 -9.27
CA VAL A 581 -25.09 7.29 -7.96
C VAL A 581 -26.57 7.49 -8.06
N VAL A 582 -27.31 6.88 -7.09
CA VAL A 582 -28.74 7.07 -6.92
C VAL A 582 -28.98 7.55 -5.49
N PRO A 583 -29.29 8.84 -5.26
CA PRO A 583 -29.69 9.35 -3.96
C PRO A 583 -31.07 8.80 -3.60
N LEU A 584 -31.21 8.10 -2.46
CA LEU A 584 -32.45 7.45 -2.05
C LEU A 584 -33.19 8.21 -0.96
N LEU A 585 -32.49 8.60 0.11
CA LEU A 585 -33.06 9.29 1.27
C LEU A 585 -32.14 10.44 1.73
N GLY A 586 -32.73 11.55 2.15
CA GLY A 586 -32.06 12.66 2.82
C GLY A 586 -31.28 13.61 1.91
N TRP A 587 -30.85 13.18 0.75
CA TRP A 587 -30.03 13.95 -0.18
C TRP A 587 -30.84 14.95 -0.98
N GLN A 588 -30.32 16.15 -1.17
CA GLN A 588 -30.97 17.24 -1.86
C GLN A 588 -30.62 17.33 -3.36
N ASN A 589 -29.35 17.00 -3.70
CA ASN A 589 -28.84 17.14 -5.04
C ASN A 589 -27.64 16.22 -5.33
N THR A 590 -27.31 16.11 -6.63
CA THR A 590 -26.16 15.35 -7.13
C THR A 590 -25.35 16.19 -8.11
N GLN A 591 -24.02 16.22 -7.92
CA GLN A 591 -23.08 16.95 -8.77
C GLN A 591 -21.93 16.06 -9.21
N VAL A 592 -21.48 16.21 -10.44
CA VAL A 592 -20.19 15.69 -10.90
C VAL A 592 -19.15 16.77 -10.70
N VAL A 593 -18.11 16.45 -9.97
CA VAL A 593 -17.02 17.36 -9.60
C VAL A 593 -15.76 16.93 -10.36
N ALA A 594 -15.23 17.84 -11.18
CA ALA A 594 -13.93 17.64 -11.83
C ALA A 594 -12.80 18.03 -10.88
N VAL A 595 -11.76 17.22 -10.84
CA VAL A 595 -10.62 17.37 -9.92
C VAL A 595 -9.32 17.30 -10.72
N THR A 596 -8.31 18.07 -10.30
CA THR A 596 -6.99 18.09 -10.94
C THR A 596 -5.88 17.84 -9.92
N GLY A 597 -4.95 16.94 -10.25
CA GLY A 597 -3.74 16.66 -9.46
C GLY A 597 -3.96 15.82 -8.18
N LEU A 598 -5.19 15.32 -7.94
CA LEU A 598 -5.52 14.58 -6.73
C LEU A 598 -5.76 13.07 -6.96
N HIS A 599 -5.58 12.56 -8.18
CA HIS A 599 -5.73 11.13 -8.50
C HIS A 599 -4.37 10.48 -8.84
N PRO A 600 -4.09 9.27 -8.32
CA PRO A 600 -2.78 8.64 -8.50
C PRO A 600 -2.48 8.12 -9.90
N GLU A 601 -3.49 8.03 -10.78
CA GLU A 601 -3.41 7.42 -12.12
C GLU A 601 -3.51 8.45 -13.24
N SER A 602 -4.07 9.63 -12.95
CA SER A 602 -4.25 10.66 -13.95
C SER A 602 -4.25 12.06 -13.33
N PRO A 603 -3.72 13.07 -14.03
CA PRO A 603 -3.80 14.45 -13.57
C PRO A 603 -5.22 15.00 -13.48
N LYS A 604 -6.20 14.34 -14.12
CA LYS A 604 -7.59 14.73 -14.12
C LYS A 604 -8.49 13.56 -13.73
N SER A 605 -9.51 13.84 -12.94
CA SER A 605 -10.52 12.86 -12.54
C SER A 605 -11.87 13.51 -12.33
N GLN A 606 -12.92 12.70 -12.22
CA GLN A 606 -14.26 13.15 -11.84
C GLN A 606 -14.84 12.26 -10.76
N VAL A 607 -15.61 12.88 -9.87
CA VAL A 607 -16.34 12.22 -8.77
C VAL A 607 -17.79 12.64 -8.80
N ILE A 608 -18.71 11.68 -8.59
CA ILE A 608 -20.10 11.99 -8.34
C ILE A 608 -20.27 12.23 -6.84
N ASN A 609 -20.69 13.44 -6.46
CA ASN A 609 -21.03 13.77 -5.08
C ASN A 609 -22.55 13.94 -4.92
N VAL A 610 -23.11 13.40 -3.84
CA VAL A 610 -24.42 13.79 -3.33
C VAL A 610 -24.22 14.76 -2.17
N PHE A 611 -25.14 15.72 -2.01
CA PHE A 611 -25.00 16.70 -0.96
C PHE A 611 -26.33 17.13 -0.33
N ALA A 612 -26.23 17.61 0.91
CA ALA A 612 -27.26 18.26 1.66
C ALA A 612 -26.70 19.58 2.24
N ASN A 613 -27.42 20.68 2.06
CA ASN A 613 -27.14 21.96 2.67
C ASN A 613 -28.13 22.16 3.82
N GLU A 614 -27.63 22.44 5.04
CA GLU A 614 -28.46 22.55 6.24
C GLU A 614 -29.41 21.33 6.39
N GLY A 615 -28.85 20.13 6.13
CA GLY A 615 -29.60 18.88 6.14
C GLY A 615 -30.02 18.47 7.54
N THR A 616 -31.29 18.10 7.71
CA THR A 616 -31.92 17.69 8.98
C THR A 616 -32.43 16.25 8.95
N SER A 617 -32.21 15.52 7.86
CA SER A 617 -32.67 14.14 7.75
C SER A 617 -32.02 13.25 8.80
N ALA A 618 -32.82 12.42 9.47
CA ALA A 618 -32.31 11.44 10.44
C ALA A 618 -31.51 10.32 9.76
N VAL A 619 -31.85 9.99 8.50
CA VAL A 619 -31.17 8.93 7.71
C VAL A 619 -30.86 9.48 6.33
N TYR A 620 -29.63 9.14 5.87
CA TYR A 620 -29.18 9.38 4.52
C TYR A 620 -28.89 8.04 3.85
N ALA A 621 -29.44 7.81 2.67
CA ALA A 621 -29.17 6.59 1.92
C ALA A 621 -28.86 6.89 0.45
N ALA A 622 -27.86 6.16 -0.09
CA ALA A 622 -27.46 6.27 -1.48
C ALA A 622 -26.95 4.91 -2.01
N LEU A 623 -27.24 4.64 -3.28
CA LEU A 623 -26.58 3.58 -4.03
C LEU A 623 -25.37 4.17 -4.74
N MET A 624 -24.24 3.52 -4.58
CA MET A 624 -22.94 3.80 -5.19
C MET A 624 -22.56 2.59 -6.03
N LEU A 625 -22.82 2.67 -7.34
CA LEU A 625 -22.79 1.52 -8.24
C LEU A 625 -21.66 1.64 -9.27
N TRP A 626 -21.21 0.50 -9.78
CA TRP A 626 -20.19 0.39 -10.82
C TRP A 626 -20.47 -0.72 -11.81
N LYS A 627 -19.88 -0.59 -13.00
CA LYS A 627 -19.98 -1.55 -14.09
C LYS A 627 -18.83 -1.34 -15.07
N PRO A 628 -18.40 -2.35 -15.84
CA PRO A 628 -17.48 -2.13 -16.97
C PRO A 628 -18.08 -1.13 -17.97
N SER A 629 -17.24 -0.30 -18.60
CA SER A 629 -17.67 0.58 -19.67
C SER A 629 -18.23 -0.21 -20.85
N GLY A 630 -19.17 0.40 -21.59
CA GLY A 630 -19.85 -0.25 -22.72
C GLY A 630 -21.03 -1.14 -22.34
N GLU A 631 -21.15 -1.58 -21.11
CA GLU A 631 -22.31 -2.35 -20.65
C GLU A 631 -23.52 -1.43 -20.34
N LYS A 632 -24.71 -1.80 -20.78
CA LYS A 632 -25.92 -1.01 -20.54
C LYS A 632 -26.49 -1.25 -19.14
N TRP A 633 -26.86 -0.19 -18.46
CA TRP A 633 -27.61 -0.25 -17.21
C TRP A 633 -29.09 -0.57 -17.44
N SER A 634 -29.61 -1.61 -16.80
CA SER A 634 -31.04 -1.83 -16.65
C SER A 634 -31.59 -1.04 -15.46
N LYS A 635 -32.91 -0.79 -15.48
CA LYS A 635 -33.60 -0.15 -14.34
C LYS A 635 -33.48 -0.94 -13.05
N LYS A 636 -33.44 -2.27 -13.13
CA LYS A 636 -33.27 -3.16 -11.98
C LYS A 636 -31.88 -3.08 -11.38
N GLU A 637 -30.85 -2.94 -12.20
CA GLU A 637 -29.47 -2.77 -11.72
C GLU A 637 -29.23 -1.41 -11.09
N LEU A 638 -29.85 -0.35 -11.62
CA LEU A 638 -29.75 1.01 -11.06
C LEU A 638 -30.57 1.19 -9.77
N LEU A 639 -31.61 0.39 -9.56
CA LEU A 639 -32.42 0.42 -8.34
C LEU A 639 -32.67 -1.00 -7.86
N PRO A 640 -31.63 -1.71 -7.40
CA PRO A 640 -31.73 -3.13 -7.02
C PRO A 640 -32.42 -3.32 -5.67
N VAL A 641 -32.45 -2.31 -4.80
CA VAL A 641 -32.92 -2.38 -3.42
C VAL A 641 -34.02 -1.37 -3.19
N THR A 642 -35.03 -1.72 -2.39
CA THR A 642 -36.01 -0.78 -1.84
C THR A 642 -35.58 -0.42 -0.41
N VAL A 643 -35.58 0.88 -0.07
CA VAL A 643 -35.20 1.40 1.24
C VAL A 643 -36.41 2.11 1.86
N GLN A 644 -36.80 1.71 3.05
CA GLN A 644 -37.93 2.30 3.80
C GLN A 644 -37.47 2.62 5.23
N TYR A 645 -37.52 3.91 5.57
CA TYR A 645 -37.23 4.37 6.93
C TYR A 645 -38.49 4.38 7.78
N ASN A 646 -38.46 3.70 8.92
CA ASN A 646 -39.50 3.73 9.92
C ASN A 646 -39.06 4.67 11.05
N THR A 647 -39.69 5.82 11.14
CA THR A 647 -39.38 6.87 12.13
C THR A 647 -39.69 6.41 13.57
N ASP A 648 -40.76 5.65 13.78
CA ASP A 648 -41.24 5.25 15.11
C ASP A 648 -40.30 4.19 15.75
N LEU A 649 -39.79 3.29 14.90
CA LEU A 649 -38.87 2.25 15.33
C LEU A 649 -37.40 2.62 15.16
N ASN A 650 -37.12 3.77 14.54
CA ASN A 650 -35.78 4.23 14.23
C ASN A 650 -34.94 3.15 13.48
N THR A 651 -35.58 2.46 12.53
CA THR A 651 -34.99 1.38 11.74
C THR A 651 -35.17 1.61 10.26
N VAL A 652 -34.26 1.07 9.45
CA VAL A 652 -34.41 1.08 7.99
C VAL A 652 -34.64 -0.36 7.52
N LYS A 653 -35.79 -0.56 6.84
CA LYS A 653 -36.12 -1.82 6.19
C LYS A 653 -35.59 -1.80 4.75
N LEU A 654 -34.84 -2.84 4.39
CA LEU A 654 -34.32 -3.06 3.04
C LEU A 654 -35.02 -4.28 2.44
N VAL A 655 -35.41 -4.16 1.16
CA VAL A 655 -35.81 -5.32 0.35
C VAL A 655 -34.71 -5.52 -0.69
N MET A 656 -33.96 -6.61 -0.55
CA MET A 656 -32.80 -6.95 -1.36
C MET A 656 -33.19 -7.47 -2.75
N PRO A 657 -32.27 -7.55 -3.73
CA PRO A 657 -32.55 -7.97 -5.11
C PRO A 657 -33.17 -9.38 -5.22
N ASN A 658 -32.87 -10.26 -4.26
CA ASN A 658 -33.39 -11.62 -4.13
C ASN A 658 -34.73 -11.71 -3.40
N GLY A 659 -35.29 -10.56 -2.97
CA GLY A 659 -36.52 -10.48 -2.18
C GLY A 659 -36.34 -10.66 -0.66
N GLU A 660 -35.12 -10.88 -0.20
CA GLU A 660 -34.79 -10.93 1.23
C GLU A 660 -35.03 -9.58 1.90
N GLU A 661 -35.60 -9.60 3.09
CA GLU A 661 -35.76 -8.39 3.91
C GLU A 661 -34.66 -8.33 4.96
N LYS A 662 -33.94 -7.20 5.00
CA LYS A 662 -32.93 -6.89 6.02
C LYS A 662 -33.36 -5.65 6.82
N LEU A 663 -33.03 -5.64 8.10
CA LEU A 663 -33.23 -4.47 8.96
C LEU A 663 -31.87 -3.89 9.34
N VAL A 664 -31.66 -2.62 9.02
CA VAL A 664 -30.52 -1.86 9.52
C VAL A 664 -30.84 -1.35 10.92
N LYS A 665 -30.06 -1.79 11.90
CA LYS A 665 -30.21 -1.44 13.30
C LYS A 665 -28.91 -0.86 13.82
N TYR A 666 -28.96 0.38 14.34
CA TYR A 666 -27.78 1.13 14.79
C TYR A 666 -27.51 0.99 16.30
N ASN A 667 -28.21 0.13 17.00
CA ASN A 667 -28.06 -0.10 18.44
C ASN A 667 -27.09 -1.24 18.73
#